data_fcd7bf931fd591611bfdaf59b1c6f3c5
#
_entry.id   fcd7bf931fd591611bfdaf59b1c6f3c5
#
_cell.length_a   1.000
_cell.length_b   1.000
_cell.length_c   1.000
_cell.angle_alpha   90.00
_cell.angle_beta   90.00
_cell.angle_gamma   90.00
#
_symmetry.space_group_name_H-M   'P 1'
#
loop_
_entity.id
_entity.type
_entity.pdbx_description
1 polymer ?
#
loop_
_entity_poly.entity_id
_entity_poly.type
_entity_poly.pdbx_seq_one_letter_code
_entity_poly.pdbx_strand_id
1 'polypeptide(L)'
;MTIGDVYQVNIEQEMRDAYLDYAMSVIVSRALPDARDGLKPVHRRILYAMYDMGLRADTPYRKSARIVGEVLGKYHPHGDAAVYDSMVRMAQDFSMRSMLVDGQGNFGSIDGDSAAAMRYTEARMAEIGEELLVDIAKETVDFVENFDGSLEEPSVLPASFPNLLVNGSSGIAVGMSTNVPPHNLNEVCDALNYMLENWDNLDDISVEDLMNFVIGPDFPTGGVVYRHKDGGDEEDTLRTAYATGLGKITVRAKVHIEDMGRGKSRIIVSELPYQVNKTTLIERVAKLVQDGRLEGLSDLRDESDRQGLRMVIELQRGADPADVLADLFKYTPLQDTFSIRMLALVDGQPRLLSLKQALRVYLEHRLEIIRRRSEFDLARARERAHILEGLLVALDNLDEVIDIIRRSQTVETARNNLIKKLKITEVQATAILDMQLRRLASLERKKIQEEHKEKIKLIKYLEGLLASPKKMREVIKGELATIRMAYGDARRSFIVDGMASSASTEDMLMPEEQTWVTLTVAGQLSRGYVDEPPKVTASDKEPPRFLVQGSTSHILYLFTAKGECATIPVQQLPQAEEPSGGTPFSGLSPLSAQSEVVAVLSMPMGVESGYLFMSTESGQVKRVRMSDMPGMSANVFTVMNVGKDDRLGWVFPTDGKQDVILTSNQAQAIRFKESDVRSTGLPAGGVRGIKLGNQRARVVGASIATDGEYVWTITDDGIAKISPMEEYPTQGRGGGGVITMRLPTTSQEVAAATTGRLDARLIALSNKHKPLYMRMERTPIIKRGRAGGESVISMTRKNERVAAVVDYRSLYEAPEAEEPEEAEPSLE
;
A
#
# COMPACT_ATOMS: atom_id res chain seq x y z
N MET A 1 -42.52 7.95 -62.41
CA MET A 1 -41.78 8.12 -61.13
C MET A 1 -41.88 9.58 -60.77
N THR A 2 -42.70 9.98 -59.83
CA THR A 2 -42.73 11.31 -59.28
C THR A 2 -41.44 11.52 -58.56
N ILE A 3 -40.62 12.45 -59.07
CA ILE A 3 -39.45 12.96 -58.37
C ILE A 3 -40.00 13.62 -57.11
N GLY A 4 -39.57 13.17 -55.96
CA GLY A 4 -39.96 13.77 -54.66
C GLY A 4 -39.60 15.27 -54.63
N ASP A 5 -40.19 15.97 -53.71
CA ASP A 5 -40.02 17.45 -53.54
C ASP A 5 -38.53 17.74 -53.32
N VAL A 6 -37.94 18.56 -54.19
CA VAL A 6 -36.53 18.98 -54.08
C VAL A 6 -36.52 20.29 -53.27
N TYR A 7 -35.91 20.21 -52.08
CA TYR A 7 -35.70 21.42 -51.23
C TYR A 7 -34.28 21.92 -51.49
N GLN A 8 -34.15 23.22 -51.68
CA GLN A 8 -32.86 23.90 -51.67
C GLN A 8 -32.39 24.04 -50.22
N VAL A 9 -31.26 23.37 -49.89
CA VAL A 9 -30.64 23.49 -48.57
C VAL A 9 -29.29 24.22 -48.76
N ASN A 10 -29.05 25.20 -47.90
CA ASN A 10 -27.78 25.91 -47.89
C ASN A 10 -26.75 24.96 -47.27
N ILE A 11 -25.75 24.55 -48.02
CA ILE A 11 -24.71 23.58 -47.58
C ILE A 11 -23.92 24.09 -46.38
N GLU A 12 -23.68 25.39 -46.27
CA GLU A 12 -22.98 25.98 -45.10
C GLU A 12 -23.81 25.82 -43.81
N GLN A 13 -25.14 25.98 -43.91
CA GLN A 13 -26.06 25.80 -42.79
C GLN A 13 -26.13 24.34 -42.37
N GLU A 14 -26.32 23.43 -43.33
CA GLU A 14 -26.41 22.00 -43.11
C GLU A 14 -25.12 21.45 -42.50
N MET A 15 -23.96 21.85 -43.05
CA MET A 15 -22.67 21.46 -42.47
C MET A 15 -22.45 22.00 -41.08
N ARG A 16 -22.86 23.22 -40.79
CA ARG A 16 -22.79 23.81 -39.46
C ARG A 16 -23.62 23.03 -38.45
N ASP A 17 -24.88 22.77 -38.81
CA ASP A 17 -25.81 22.10 -37.95
C ASP A 17 -25.36 20.64 -37.70
N ALA A 18 -24.98 19.88 -38.76
CA ALA A 18 -24.42 18.55 -38.64
C ALA A 18 -23.11 18.49 -37.82
N TYR A 19 -22.24 19.51 -37.97
CA TYR A 19 -21.00 19.58 -37.18
C TYR A 19 -21.27 19.88 -35.70
N LEU A 20 -22.26 20.75 -35.41
CA LEU A 20 -22.66 21.02 -34.04
C LEU A 20 -23.24 19.77 -33.38
N ASP A 21 -24.14 19.05 -34.06
CA ASP A 21 -24.70 17.81 -33.56
C ASP A 21 -23.62 16.74 -33.31
N TYR A 22 -22.69 16.59 -34.24
CA TYR A 22 -21.53 15.70 -34.06
C TYR A 22 -20.66 16.12 -32.87
N ALA A 23 -20.33 17.41 -32.77
CA ALA A 23 -19.54 17.95 -31.68
C ALA A 23 -20.22 17.71 -30.31
N MET A 24 -21.52 17.98 -30.23
CA MET A 24 -22.32 17.74 -29.02
C MET A 24 -22.33 16.26 -28.65
N SER A 25 -22.53 15.38 -29.62
CA SER A 25 -22.49 13.93 -29.41
C SER A 25 -21.11 13.48 -28.90
N VAL A 26 -20.01 13.94 -29.49
CA VAL A 26 -18.65 13.59 -29.06
C VAL A 26 -18.36 14.09 -27.65
N ILE A 27 -18.80 15.30 -27.30
CA ILE A 27 -18.61 15.91 -25.98
C ILE A 27 -19.39 15.12 -24.90
N VAL A 28 -20.71 14.96 -25.10
CA VAL A 28 -21.62 14.42 -24.06
C VAL A 28 -21.60 12.89 -24.03
N SER A 29 -21.53 12.23 -25.20
CA SER A 29 -21.78 10.80 -25.31
C SER A 29 -20.51 9.96 -25.62
N ARG A 30 -19.31 10.54 -25.61
CA ARG A 30 -18.07 9.79 -25.94
C ARG A 30 -16.84 10.14 -25.11
N ALA A 31 -16.41 11.41 -25.10
CA ALA A 31 -15.05 11.77 -24.68
C ALA A 31 -14.94 12.19 -23.22
N LEU A 32 -15.97 12.83 -22.67
CA LEU A 32 -15.93 13.36 -21.32
C LEU A 32 -16.54 12.40 -20.30
N PRO A 33 -15.97 12.30 -19.08
CA PRO A 33 -16.57 11.56 -17.99
C PRO A 33 -17.70 12.35 -17.33
N ASP A 34 -18.68 11.66 -16.76
CA ASP A 34 -19.64 12.27 -15.83
C ASP A 34 -18.95 12.50 -14.48
N ALA A 35 -19.14 13.68 -13.89
CA ALA A 35 -18.48 14.05 -12.63
C ALA A 35 -18.93 13.19 -11.43
N ARG A 36 -20.12 12.60 -11.51
CA ARG A 36 -20.74 11.80 -10.43
C ARG A 36 -20.10 10.42 -10.29
N ASP A 37 -19.89 9.69 -11.40
CA ASP A 37 -19.32 8.33 -11.40
C ASP A 37 -17.94 8.24 -12.04
N GLY A 38 -17.41 9.32 -12.62
CA GLY A 38 -16.09 9.39 -13.23
C GLY A 38 -15.95 8.58 -14.53
N LEU A 39 -17.03 8.08 -15.10
CA LEU A 39 -17.02 7.18 -16.24
C LEU A 39 -17.43 7.86 -17.53
N LYS A 40 -16.78 7.48 -18.62
CA LYS A 40 -17.29 7.70 -19.97
C LYS A 40 -18.38 6.70 -20.27
N PRO A 41 -19.29 6.99 -21.24
CA PRO A 41 -20.37 6.06 -21.58
C PRO A 41 -19.91 4.64 -21.91
N VAL A 42 -18.80 4.46 -22.63
CA VAL A 42 -18.27 3.13 -22.95
C VAL A 42 -17.87 2.34 -21.70
N HIS A 43 -17.18 2.98 -20.73
CA HIS A 43 -16.78 2.33 -19.48
C HIS A 43 -17.99 1.93 -18.64
N ARG A 44 -18.97 2.83 -18.52
CA ARG A 44 -20.23 2.58 -17.80
C ARG A 44 -20.98 1.39 -18.40
N ARG A 45 -21.08 1.33 -19.73
CA ARG A 45 -21.74 0.24 -20.45
C ARG A 45 -21.02 -1.10 -20.29
N ILE A 46 -19.68 -1.12 -20.26
CA ILE A 46 -18.90 -2.32 -20.00
C ILE A 46 -19.19 -2.86 -18.60
N LEU A 47 -19.09 -2.02 -17.57
CA LEU A 47 -19.34 -2.43 -16.19
C LEU A 47 -20.80 -2.87 -15.98
N TYR A 48 -21.76 -2.16 -16.57
CA TYR A 48 -23.16 -2.53 -16.49
C TYR A 48 -23.45 -3.84 -17.21
N ALA A 49 -22.89 -4.07 -18.38
CA ALA A 49 -23.01 -5.35 -19.08
C ALA A 49 -22.41 -6.51 -18.28
N MET A 50 -21.25 -6.31 -17.64
CA MET A 50 -20.66 -7.30 -16.74
C MET A 50 -21.58 -7.60 -15.54
N TYR A 51 -22.22 -6.57 -14.99
CA TYR A 51 -23.21 -6.72 -13.93
C TYR A 51 -24.41 -7.52 -14.38
N ASP A 52 -25.02 -7.21 -15.54
CA ASP A 52 -26.17 -7.90 -16.13
C ASP A 52 -25.84 -9.38 -16.44
N MET A 53 -24.60 -9.67 -16.86
CA MET A 53 -24.09 -11.03 -17.06
C MET A 53 -23.78 -11.78 -15.74
N GLY A 54 -23.87 -11.13 -14.58
CA GLY A 54 -23.50 -11.70 -13.28
C GLY A 54 -22.02 -11.96 -13.12
N LEU A 55 -21.15 -11.21 -13.79
CA LEU A 55 -19.69 -11.35 -13.69
C LEU A 55 -19.16 -10.56 -12.51
N ARG A 56 -19.28 -11.14 -11.32
CA ARG A 56 -18.79 -10.62 -10.05
C ARG A 56 -17.34 -11.03 -9.80
N ALA A 57 -16.68 -10.37 -8.86
CA ALA A 57 -15.31 -10.68 -8.46
C ALA A 57 -15.14 -12.12 -7.92
N ASP A 58 -16.17 -12.68 -7.31
CA ASP A 58 -16.20 -14.05 -6.79
C ASP A 58 -16.61 -15.11 -7.85
N THR A 59 -16.97 -14.71 -9.07
CA THR A 59 -17.40 -15.62 -10.14
C THR A 59 -16.24 -16.01 -11.06
N PRO A 60 -16.33 -17.14 -11.78
CA PRO A 60 -15.30 -17.52 -12.76
C PRO A 60 -15.17 -16.51 -13.89
N TYR A 61 -13.93 -16.29 -14.34
CA TYR A 61 -13.64 -15.47 -15.52
C TYR A 61 -14.40 -15.92 -16.77
N ARG A 62 -14.68 -14.97 -17.64
CA ARG A 62 -15.30 -15.22 -18.95
C ARG A 62 -14.44 -14.63 -20.07
N LYS A 63 -14.47 -15.26 -21.25
CA LYS A 63 -13.76 -14.74 -22.43
C LYS A 63 -14.15 -13.29 -22.71
N SER A 64 -13.14 -12.43 -22.87
CA SER A 64 -13.33 -11.02 -23.17
C SER A 64 -14.22 -10.78 -24.39
N ALA A 65 -14.09 -11.61 -25.41
CA ALA A 65 -14.94 -11.57 -26.59
C ALA A 65 -16.44 -11.69 -26.28
N ARG A 66 -16.84 -12.44 -25.24
CA ARG A 66 -18.23 -12.55 -24.82
C ARG A 66 -18.73 -11.27 -24.20
N ILE A 67 -17.90 -10.63 -23.36
CA ILE A 67 -18.25 -9.35 -22.72
C ILE A 67 -18.39 -8.27 -23.79
N VAL A 68 -17.41 -8.17 -24.69
CA VAL A 68 -17.43 -7.22 -25.81
C VAL A 68 -18.66 -7.41 -26.68
N GLY A 69 -19.00 -8.66 -27.02
CA GLY A 69 -20.21 -8.99 -27.79
C GLY A 69 -21.50 -8.56 -27.11
N GLU A 70 -21.61 -8.73 -25.79
CA GLU A 70 -22.77 -8.30 -25.01
C GLU A 70 -22.92 -6.78 -24.99
N VAL A 71 -21.81 -6.04 -24.81
CA VAL A 71 -21.78 -4.58 -24.85
C VAL A 71 -22.20 -4.04 -26.21
N LEU A 72 -21.65 -4.62 -27.30
CA LEU A 72 -21.99 -4.22 -28.68
C LEU A 72 -23.43 -4.48 -29.01
N GLY A 73 -23.94 -5.65 -28.66
CA GLY A 73 -25.28 -6.08 -29.00
C GLY A 73 -26.37 -5.34 -28.25
N LYS A 74 -26.11 -4.89 -27.02
CA LYS A 74 -27.13 -4.32 -26.16
C LYS A 74 -27.03 -2.80 -25.96
N TYR A 75 -25.79 -2.26 -25.86
CA TYR A 75 -25.63 -0.90 -25.31
C TYR A 75 -24.76 0.02 -26.17
N HIS A 76 -23.75 -0.48 -26.89
CA HIS A 76 -22.73 0.38 -27.52
C HIS A 76 -22.45 -0.01 -28.97
N PRO A 77 -23.21 0.52 -29.97
CA PRO A 77 -23.15 0.11 -31.36
C PRO A 77 -21.95 0.72 -32.11
N HIS A 78 -20.73 0.42 -31.63
CA HIS A 78 -19.46 0.91 -32.19
C HIS A 78 -18.51 -0.28 -32.46
N GLY A 79 -17.28 0.00 -32.90
CA GLY A 79 -16.31 -1.07 -33.21
C GLY A 79 -15.92 -1.87 -31.96
N ASP A 80 -15.76 -3.20 -32.17
CA ASP A 80 -15.35 -4.15 -31.12
C ASP A 80 -14.00 -3.82 -30.49
N ALA A 81 -13.04 -3.36 -31.29
CA ALA A 81 -11.73 -2.93 -30.84
C ALA A 81 -11.83 -1.80 -29.80
N ALA A 82 -12.68 -0.77 -30.04
CA ALA A 82 -12.84 0.35 -29.11
C ALA A 82 -13.39 -0.07 -27.74
N VAL A 83 -14.33 -1.02 -27.72
CA VAL A 83 -14.88 -1.60 -26.47
C VAL A 83 -13.83 -2.45 -25.77
N TYR A 84 -13.11 -3.30 -26.52
CA TYR A 84 -12.08 -4.16 -25.97
C TYR A 84 -10.92 -3.33 -25.38
N ASP A 85 -10.40 -2.35 -26.10
CA ASP A 85 -9.31 -1.48 -25.64
C ASP A 85 -9.71 -0.70 -24.38
N SER A 86 -10.98 -0.26 -24.29
CA SER A 86 -11.51 0.40 -23.10
C SER A 86 -11.56 -0.55 -21.90
N MET A 87 -11.97 -1.80 -22.11
CA MET A 87 -11.98 -2.84 -21.08
C MET A 87 -10.57 -3.21 -20.64
N VAL A 88 -9.65 -3.36 -21.60
CA VAL A 88 -8.23 -3.64 -21.34
C VAL A 88 -7.63 -2.56 -20.44
N ARG A 89 -7.88 -1.29 -20.75
CA ARG A 89 -7.37 -0.17 -19.94
C ARG A 89 -7.87 -0.21 -18.50
N MET A 90 -9.11 -0.63 -18.26
CA MET A 90 -9.65 -0.78 -16.90
C MET A 90 -9.04 -1.95 -16.12
N ALA A 91 -8.32 -2.87 -16.79
CA ALA A 91 -7.63 -4.01 -16.18
C ALA A 91 -6.10 -3.82 -16.05
N GLN A 92 -5.56 -2.66 -16.45
CA GLN A 92 -4.12 -2.37 -16.41
C GLN A 92 -3.75 -1.63 -15.14
N ASP A 93 -2.85 -2.19 -14.33
CA ASP A 93 -2.37 -1.62 -13.07
C ASP A 93 -1.46 -0.38 -13.24
N PHE A 94 -0.86 -0.23 -14.43
CA PHE A 94 -0.09 0.95 -14.82
C PHE A 94 -0.94 2.07 -15.45
N SER A 95 -2.20 1.81 -15.77
CA SER A 95 -3.14 2.78 -16.35
C SER A 95 -4.17 3.28 -15.34
N MET A 96 -4.61 2.41 -14.42
CA MET A 96 -5.64 2.69 -13.41
C MET A 96 -5.01 2.69 -12.02
N ARG A 97 -5.34 3.68 -11.20
CA ARG A 97 -4.91 3.71 -9.79
C ARG A 97 -5.59 2.61 -8.98
N SER A 98 -6.86 2.35 -9.32
CA SER A 98 -7.64 1.22 -8.81
C SER A 98 -8.31 0.54 -9.99
N MET A 99 -7.93 -0.68 -10.32
CA MET A 99 -8.46 -1.45 -11.46
C MET A 99 -9.94 -1.75 -11.25
N LEU A 100 -10.76 -1.50 -12.27
CA LEU A 100 -12.20 -1.79 -12.26
C LEU A 100 -12.54 -3.16 -12.85
N VAL A 101 -11.63 -3.72 -13.63
CA VAL A 101 -11.75 -5.02 -14.28
C VAL A 101 -10.59 -5.90 -13.83
N ASP A 102 -10.89 -7.13 -13.45
CA ASP A 102 -9.92 -8.17 -13.15
C ASP A 102 -9.72 -9.04 -14.40
N GLY A 103 -8.50 -8.99 -14.95
CA GLY A 103 -8.15 -9.64 -16.20
C GLY A 103 -7.24 -10.84 -16.01
N GLN A 104 -7.53 -11.93 -16.74
CA GLN A 104 -6.66 -13.10 -16.83
C GLN A 104 -6.10 -13.26 -18.24
N GLY A 105 -4.77 -13.30 -18.35
CA GLY A 105 -4.05 -13.37 -19.61
C GLY A 105 -3.18 -12.15 -19.86
N ASN A 106 -2.80 -11.89 -21.11
CA ASN A 106 -2.00 -10.72 -21.47
C ASN A 106 -2.91 -9.53 -21.80
N PHE A 107 -2.96 -8.55 -20.88
CA PHE A 107 -3.66 -7.27 -21.04
C PHE A 107 -2.72 -6.10 -21.39
N GLY A 108 -1.55 -6.40 -21.97
CA GLY A 108 -0.55 -5.41 -22.30
C GLY A 108 0.48 -5.19 -21.16
N SER A 109 1.46 -4.35 -21.40
CA SER A 109 2.51 -4.01 -20.45
C SER A 109 2.91 -2.54 -20.53
N ILE A 110 3.66 -2.07 -19.54
CA ILE A 110 4.26 -0.72 -19.53
C ILE A 110 5.29 -0.55 -20.67
N ASP A 111 5.74 -1.66 -21.26
CA ASP A 111 6.62 -1.68 -22.42
C ASP A 111 5.92 -1.24 -23.72
N GLY A 112 4.59 -1.13 -23.67
CA GLY A 112 3.77 -0.76 -24.83
C GLY A 112 3.30 -1.96 -25.61
N ASP A 113 3.47 -3.17 -25.11
CA ASP A 113 2.89 -4.35 -25.71
C ASP A 113 1.37 -4.25 -25.73
N SER A 114 0.78 -4.57 -26.85
CA SER A 114 -0.67 -4.64 -26.98
C SER A 114 -1.23 -5.84 -26.23
N ALA A 115 -2.47 -5.71 -25.74
CA ALA A 115 -3.19 -6.84 -25.19
C ALA A 115 -3.34 -7.95 -26.23
N ALA A 116 -3.37 -9.21 -25.79
CA ALA A 116 -3.69 -10.34 -26.65
C ALA A 116 -5.13 -10.21 -27.20
N ALA A 117 -5.41 -10.78 -28.35
CA ALA A 117 -6.76 -10.72 -28.93
C ALA A 117 -7.82 -11.24 -27.93
N MET A 118 -9.00 -10.62 -27.91
CA MET A 118 -10.08 -10.85 -26.93
C MET A 118 -10.58 -12.30 -26.84
N ARG A 119 -10.26 -13.14 -27.83
CA ARG A 119 -10.56 -14.58 -27.80
C ARG A 119 -9.63 -15.37 -26.87
N TYR A 120 -8.46 -14.81 -26.51
CA TYR A 120 -7.49 -15.45 -25.60
C TYR A 120 -7.63 -14.95 -24.17
N THR A 121 -7.91 -13.66 -23.96
CA THR A 121 -8.06 -13.06 -22.63
C THR A 121 -9.40 -13.39 -22.00
N GLU A 122 -9.44 -13.36 -20.69
CA GLU A 122 -10.63 -13.55 -19.88
C GLU A 122 -10.74 -12.42 -18.86
N ALA A 123 -11.97 -12.03 -18.49
CA ALA A 123 -12.18 -10.94 -17.56
C ALA A 123 -13.42 -11.17 -16.68
N ARG A 124 -13.45 -10.46 -15.55
CA ARG A 124 -14.58 -10.29 -14.64
C ARG A 124 -14.47 -8.91 -13.98
N MET A 125 -15.47 -8.46 -13.22
CA MET A 125 -15.30 -7.23 -12.44
C MET A 125 -14.26 -7.43 -11.33
N ALA A 126 -13.50 -6.39 -11.06
CA ALA A 126 -12.70 -6.30 -9.85
C ALA A 126 -13.61 -5.96 -8.64
N GLU A 127 -13.20 -6.28 -7.43
CA GLU A 127 -13.99 -6.02 -6.21
C GLU A 127 -14.39 -4.54 -6.10
N ILE A 128 -13.45 -3.62 -6.27
CA ILE A 128 -13.73 -2.18 -6.24
C ILE A 128 -14.62 -1.73 -7.42
N GLY A 129 -14.59 -2.45 -8.56
CA GLY A 129 -15.47 -2.20 -9.69
C GLY A 129 -16.95 -2.45 -9.36
N GLU A 130 -17.25 -3.43 -8.50
CA GLU A 130 -18.59 -3.71 -8.02
C GLU A 130 -19.17 -2.57 -7.18
N GLU A 131 -18.30 -1.85 -6.45
CA GLU A 131 -18.68 -0.72 -5.62
C GLU A 131 -19.33 0.44 -6.43
N LEU A 132 -19.03 0.53 -7.72
CA LEU A 132 -19.70 1.50 -8.60
C LEU A 132 -21.18 1.13 -8.87
N LEU A 133 -21.56 -0.13 -8.71
CA LEU A 133 -22.86 -0.68 -9.07
C LEU A 133 -23.72 -1.06 -7.84
N VAL A 134 -23.19 -0.86 -6.64
CA VAL A 134 -23.92 -1.14 -5.39
C VAL A 134 -25.26 -0.39 -5.39
N ASP A 135 -26.32 -1.09 -5.03
CA ASP A 135 -27.69 -0.57 -4.96
C ASP A 135 -28.35 -0.16 -6.30
N ILE A 136 -27.75 -0.44 -7.48
CA ILE A 136 -28.34 -0.09 -8.79
C ILE A 136 -29.74 -0.69 -9.00
N ALA A 137 -29.99 -1.88 -8.44
CA ALA A 137 -31.30 -2.55 -8.51
C ALA A 137 -32.39 -1.91 -7.61
N LYS A 138 -32.07 -0.85 -6.88
CA LYS A 138 -32.99 -0.16 -5.96
C LYS A 138 -33.47 1.19 -6.50
N GLU A 139 -33.52 1.34 -7.80
CA GLU A 139 -33.98 2.58 -8.48
C GLU A 139 -33.21 3.83 -8.03
N THR A 140 -31.94 3.66 -7.70
CA THR A 140 -31.09 4.72 -7.17
C THR A 140 -30.64 5.72 -8.23
N VAL A 141 -30.64 5.32 -9.50
CA VAL A 141 -30.27 6.11 -10.68
C VAL A 141 -31.36 6.01 -11.74
N ASP A 142 -31.37 6.99 -12.66
CA ASP A 142 -32.30 6.99 -13.78
C ASP A 142 -31.78 6.06 -14.88
N PHE A 143 -32.70 5.31 -15.48
CA PHE A 143 -32.45 4.49 -16.66
C PHE A 143 -32.98 5.21 -17.89
N VAL A 144 -32.28 5.06 -18.99
CA VAL A 144 -32.62 5.61 -20.30
C VAL A 144 -32.65 4.51 -21.34
N GLU A 145 -33.43 4.70 -22.41
CA GLU A 145 -33.46 3.76 -23.52
C GLU A 145 -32.07 3.63 -24.15
N ASN A 146 -31.70 2.40 -24.53
CA ASN A 146 -30.49 2.14 -25.31
C ASN A 146 -30.62 2.70 -26.74
N PHE A 147 -29.59 2.47 -27.57
CA PHE A 147 -29.53 3.01 -28.94
C PHE A 147 -30.67 2.60 -29.89
N ASP A 148 -31.37 1.50 -29.64
CA ASP A 148 -32.49 1.01 -30.45
C ASP A 148 -33.84 1.00 -29.72
N GLY A 149 -33.90 1.48 -28.47
CA GLY A 149 -35.09 1.48 -27.66
C GLY A 149 -35.59 0.12 -27.18
N SER A 150 -34.79 -0.93 -27.33
CA SER A 150 -35.18 -2.31 -26.98
C SER A 150 -34.91 -2.63 -25.51
N LEU A 151 -33.94 -1.94 -24.88
CA LEU A 151 -33.50 -2.13 -23.51
C LEU A 151 -33.25 -0.77 -22.85
N GLU A 152 -33.08 -0.80 -21.54
CA GLU A 152 -32.69 0.35 -20.75
C GLU A 152 -31.27 0.20 -20.23
N GLU A 153 -30.55 1.32 -20.15
CA GLU A 153 -29.21 1.42 -19.56
C GLU A 153 -29.16 2.53 -18.48
N PRO A 154 -28.30 2.42 -17.46
CA PRO A 154 -28.20 3.48 -16.46
C PRO A 154 -27.54 4.72 -17.04
N SER A 155 -28.14 5.90 -16.80
CA SER A 155 -27.59 7.19 -17.21
C SER A 155 -26.27 7.51 -16.47
N VAL A 156 -26.14 7.04 -15.22
CA VAL A 156 -24.99 7.18 -14.33
C VAL A 156 -24.98 5.98 -13.36
N LEU A 157 -23.83 5.62 -12.80
CA LEU A 157 -23.76 4.56 -11.77
C LEU A 157 -23.88 5.17 -10.35
N PRO A 158 -24.34 4.37 -9.36
CA PRO A 158 -24.44 4.79 -7.97
C PRO A 158 -23.12 5.26 -7.34
N ALA A 159 -22.00 4.67 -7.75
CA ALA A 159 -20.62 5.04 -7.41
C ALA A 159 -20.36 5.23 -5.91
N SER A 160 -20.16 4.13 -5.16
CA SER A 160 -19.89 4.18 -3.72
C SER A 160 -18.56 4.85 -3.38
N PHE A 161 -17.64 4.98 -4.34
CA PHE A 161 -16.36 5.69 -4.16
C PHE A 161 -16.15 6.75 -5.26
N PRO A 162 -15.35 7.80 -5.03
CA PRO A 162 -15.18 8.95 -5.91
C PRO A 162 -14.26 8.63 -7.11
N ASN A 163 -14.72 7.80 -8.03
CA ASN A 163 -13.94 7.23 -9.12
C ASN A 163 -13.31 8.29 -10.04
N LEU A 164 -13.96 9.45 -10.27
CA LEU A 164 -13.39 10.52 -11.09
C LEU A 164 -12.03 10.98 -10.56
N LEU A 165 -11.90 11.16 -9.25
CA LEU A 165 -10.66 11.62 -8.63
C LEU A 165 -9.69 10.45 -8.38
N VAL A 166 -10.18 9.28 -7.98
CA VAL A 166 -9.32 8.12 -7.66
C VAL A 166 -8.62 7.61 -8.92
N ASN A 167 -9.34 7.36 -10.00
CA ASN A 167 -8.77 6.83 -11.23
C ASN A 167 -8.41 7.89 -12.27
N GLY A 168 -8.92 9.11 -12.10
CA GLY A 168 -8.77 10.14 -13.10
C GLY A 168 -9.52 9.81 -14.40
N SER A 169 -9.33 10.67 -15.40
CA SER A 169 -9.87 10.44 -16.76
C SER A 169 -9.13 11.29 -17.77
N SER A 170 -8.82 10.75 -18.93
CA SER A 170 -8.25 11.52 -20.05
C SER A 170 -9.09 11.33 -21.31
N GLY A 171 -9.32 12.42 -22.08
CA GLY A 171 -10.12 12.35 -23.30
C GLY A 171 -10.02 13.59 -24.16
N ILE A 172 -10.18 13.42 -25.46
CA ILE A 172 -10.15 14.50 -26.44
C ILE A 172 -11.52 14.58 -27.12
N ALA A 173 -12.21 15.70 -26.94
CA ALA A 173 -13.47 16.03 -27.60
C ALA A 173 -13.25 17.09 -28.69
N VAL A 174 -14.33 17.51 -29.32
CA VAL A 174 -14.27 18.61 -30.31
C VAL A 174 -14.12 19.94 -29.55
N GLY A 175 -13.03 20.64 -29.79
CA GLY A 175 -12.74 21.96 -29.21
C GLY A 175 -12.34 21.93 -27.72
N MET A 176 -12.32 20.78 -27.04
CA MET A 176 -11.97 20.66 -25.62
C MET A 176 -11.37 19.30 -25.30
N SER A 177 -10.65 19.21 -24.19
CA SER A 177 -10.08 17.95 -23.68
C SER A 177 -10.19 17.88 -22.17
N THR A 178 -10.22 16.68 -21.64
CA THR A 178 -10.12 16.40 -20.21
C THR A 178 -8.85 15.65 -19.89
N ASN A 179 -8.24 15.94 -18.74
CA ASN A 179 -7.10 15.20 -18.22
C ASN A 179 -7.09 15.35 -16.68
N VAL A 180 -7.93 14.58 -16.03
CA VAL A 180 -8.03 14.52 -14.57
C VAL A 180 -6.98 13.55 -14.06
N PRO A 181 -6.05 13.98 -13.18
CA PRO A 181 -5.07 13.06 -12.61
C PRO A 181 -5.71 12.10 -11.61
N PRO A 182 -5.15 10.90 -11.45
CA PRO A 182 -5.56 9.99 -10.38
C PRO A 182 -5.06 10.46 -9.02
N HIS A 183 -5.76 10.05 -7.93
CA HIS A 183 -5.44 10.42 -6.55
C HIS A 183 -5.53 9.21 -5.61
N ASN A 184 -4.93 9.33 -4.45
CA ASN A 184 -5.01 8.31 -3.42
C ASN A 184 -6.42 8.24 -2.81
N LEU A 185 -6.97 7.03 -2.70
CA LEU A 185 -8.33 6.81 -2.19
C LEU A 185 -8.47 7.28 -0.74
N ASN A 186 -7.49 7.03 0.11
CA ASN A 186 -7.53 7.44 1.52
C ASN A 186 -7.63 8.97 1.64
N GLU A 187 -6.79 9.70 0.90
CA GLU A 187 -6.75 11.15 0.90
C GLU A 187 -8.06 11.77 0.42
N VAL A 188 -8.63 11.22 -0.66
CA VAL A 188 -9.92 11.70 -1.19
C VAL A 188 -11.06 11.41 -0.21
N CYS A 189 -11.08 10.24 0.44
CA CYS A 189 -12.05 9.91 1.47
C CYS A 189 -11.94 10.84 2.69
N ASP A 190 -10.72 11.19 3.11
CA ASP A 190 -10.51 12.10 4.22
C ASP A 190 -10.98 13.53 3.90
N ALA A 191 -10.72 14.02 2.68
CA ALA A 191 -11.24 15.31 2.21
C ALA A 191 -12.78 15.33 2.13
N LEU A 192 -13.41 14.24 1.66
CA LEU A 192 -14.86 14.09 1.64
C LEU A 192 -15.45 14.07 3.06
N ASN A 193 -14.80 13.37 4.00
CA ASN A 193 -15.21 13.36 5.40
C ASN A 193 -15.14 14.76 6.03
N TYR A 194 -14.07 15.49 5.75
CA TYR A 194 -13.92 16.89 6.19
C TYR A 194 -15.04 17.78 5.66
N MET A 195 -15.40 17.65 4.37
CA MET A 195 -16.54 18.38 3.78
C MET A 195 -17.88 17.98 4.39
N LEU A 196 -18.10 16.71 4.71
CA LEU A 196 -19.33 16.23 5.37
C LEU A 196 -19.47 16.77 6.80
N GLU A 197 -18.37 16.90 7.52
CA GLU A 197 -18.35 17.48 8.88
C GLU A 197 -18.64 18.97 8.88
N ASN A 198 -18.19 19.69 7.84
CA ASN A 198 -18.35 21.12 7.68
C ASN A 198 -19.43 21.49 6.65
N TRP A 199 -20.43 20.63 6.47
CA TRP A 199 -21.46 20.76 5.41
C TRP A 199 -22.20 22.10 5.41
N ASP A 200 -22.48 22.64 6.59
CA ASP A 200 -23.24 23.88 6.73
C ASP A 200 -22.38 25.11 6.38
N ASN A 201 -21.05 24.96 6.30
CA ASN A 201 -20.08 26.00 5.97
C ASN A 201 -19.24 25.62 4.73
N LEU A 202 -19.81 24.84 3.81
CA LEU A 202 -19.07 24.37 2.61
C LEU A 202 -18.46 25.51 1.79
N ASP A 203 -19.14 26.66 1.73
CA ASP A 203 -18.64 27.81 0.94
C ASP A 203 -17.38 28.43 1.55
N ASP A 204 -17.16 28.31 2.84
CA ASP A 204 -16.00 28.84 3.56
C ASP A 204 -14.76 27.91 3.45
N ILE A 205 -14.92 26.65 3.04
CA ILE A 205 -13.80 25.73 2.85
C ILE A 205 -12.94 26.21 1.68
N SER A 206 -11.67 26.47 1.95
CA SER A 206 -10.67 26.86 0.95
C SER A 206 -10.08 25.63 0.22
N VAL A 207 -9.34 25.86 -0.84
CA VAL A 207 -8.59 24.79 -1.53
C VAL A 207 -7.46 24.29 -0.65
N GLU A 208 -6.84 25.16 0.11
CA GLU A 208 -5.77 24.87 1.07
C GLU A 208 -6.24 23.91 2.16
N ASP A 209 -7.44 24.08 2.68
CA ASP A 209 -8.02 23.17 3.67
C ASP A 209 -8.15 21.75 3.10
N LEU A 210 -8.56 21.63 1.84
CA LEU A 210 -8.67 20.34 1.15
C LEU A 210 -7.31 19.74 0.80
N MET A 211 -6.31 20.58 0.50
CA MET A 211 -4.95 20.14 0.21
C MET A 211 -4.18 19.64 1.45
N ASN A 212 -4.69 19.89 2.67
CA ASN A 212 -4.19 19.21 3.87
C ASN A 212 -4.49 17.70 3.86
N PHE A 213 -5.47 17.26 3.08
CA PHE A 213 -5.84 15.86 2.90
C PHE A 213 -5.40 15.32 1.55
N VAL A 214 -5.73 16.01 0.45
CA VAL A 214 -5.34 15.65 -0.92
C VAL A 214 -4.09 16.45 -1.28
N ILE A 215 -2.93 15.90 -0.95
CA ILE A 215 -1.65 16.60 -1.11
C ILE A 215 -1.22 16.74 -2.56
N GLY A 216 -1.74 15.91 -3.47
CA GLY A 216 -1.42 15.93 -4.89
C GLY A 216 -1.89 14.68 -5.63
N PRO A 217 -1.65 14.61 -6.95
CA PRO A 217 -1.87 13.41 -7.75
C PRO A 217 -1.14 12.18 -7.20
N ASP A 218 -1.72 11.00 -7.41
CA ASP A 218 -1.12 9.72 -7.04
C ASP A 218 -1.17 8.76 -8.24
N PHE A 219 -0.11 8.78 -9.03
CA PHE A 219 -0.04 8.02 -10.28
C PHE A 219 0.18 6.52 -10.04
N PRO A 220 -0.46 5.63 -10.80
CA PRO A 220 -0.27 4.18 -10.67
C PRO A 220 1.20 3.74 -10.87
N THR A 221 1.95 4.45 -11.70
CA THR A 221 3.37 4.20 -11.97
C THR A 221 4.33 4.88 -10.99
N GLY A 222 3.81 5.57 -9.95
CA GLY A 222 4.63 6.31 -8.99
C GLY A 222 5.22 7.60 -9.56
N GLY A 223 6.51 7.80 -9.33
CA GLY A 223 7.25 8.98 -9.78
C GLY A 223 7.21 10.15 -8.80
N VAL A 224 7.99 11.18 -9.11
CA VAL A 224 8.17 12.39 -8.30
C VAL A 224 7.45 13.57 -8.94
N VAL A 225 6.53 14.20 -8.21
CA VAL A 225 5.74 15.35 -8.67
C VAL A 225 6.25 16.61 -7.98
N TYR A 226 6.61 17.61 -8.77
CA TYR A 226 7.06 18.90 -8.27
C TYR A 226 5.90 19.89 -8.20
N ARG A 227 5.79 20.54 -7.05
CA ARG A 227 4.70 21.44 -6.73
C ARG A 227 4.82 22.80 -7.40
N HIS A 228 6.07 23.28 -7.65
CA HIS A 228 6.35 24.57 -8.26
C HIS A 228 6.87 24.44 -9.69
N LYS A 229 6.63 25.47 -10.49
CA LYS A 229 7.03 25.52 -11.90
C LYS A 229 8.50 25.92 -12.04
N ASP A 230 9.24 25.27 -12.95
CA ASP A 230 10.59 25.66 -13.31
C ASP A 230 10.65 27.03 -13.97
N GLY A 231 11.60 27.89 -13.52
CA GLY A 231 11.95 29.15 -14.15
C GLY A 231 10.93 30.28 -14.03
N GLY A 232 10.01 30.19 -13.09
CA GLY A 232 8.99 31.22 -12.79
C GLY A 232 9.11 31.75 -11.36
N ASP A 233 8.21 32.65 -10.99
CA ASP A 233 7.96 33.03 -9.61
C ASP A 233 7.57 31.77 -8.81
N GLU A 234 7.74 31.76 -7.48
CA GLU A 234 7.41 30.65 -6.57
C GLU A 234 5.90 30.30 -6.57
N GLU A 235 5.30 30.19 -7.76
CA GLU A 235 3.89 29.88 -7.92
C GLU A 235 3.66 28.37 -7.70
N ASP A 236 2.85 28.05 -6.69
CA ASP A 236 2.35 26.71 -6.44
C ASP A 236 1.37 26.31 -7.56
N THR A 237 1.90 25.62 -8.59
CA THR A 237 1.10 25.22 -9.75
C THR A 237 0.08 24.14 -9.42
N LEU A 238 0.35 23.31 -8.42
CA LEU A 238 -0.59 22.29 -7.98
C LEU A 238 -1.79 22.92 -7.26
N ARG A 239 -1.55 23.89 -6.37
CA ARG A 239 -2.61 24.68 -5.74
C ARG A 239 -3.46 25.41 -6.78
N THR A 240 -2.82 26.07 -7.74
CA THR A 240 -3.53 26.76 -8.83
C THR A 240 -4.37 25.78 -9.66
N ALA A 241 -3.84 24.59 -9.96
CA ALA A 241 -4.57 23.53 -10.67
C ALA A 241 -5.80 23.06 -9.91
N TYR A 242 -5.71 22.88 -8.60
CA TYR A 242 -6.85 22.46 -7.77
C TYR A 242 -7.86 23.58 -7.52
N ALA A 243 -7.42 24.82 -7.50
CA ALA A 243 -8.31 25.98 -7.37
C ALA A 243 -9.11 26.24 -8.65
N THR A 244 -8.49 26.12 -9.81
CA THR A 244 -9.07 26.51 -11.11
C THR A 244 -9.50 25.35 -12.00
N GLY A 245 -9.04 24.13 -11.71
CA GLY A 245 -9.20 22.96 -12.57
C GLY A 245 -8.20 22.92 -13.74
N LEU A 246 -7.26 23.88 -13.83
CA LEU A 246 -6.26 23.99 -14.90
C LEU A 246 -4.87 24.18 -14.31
N GLY A 247 -3.91 23.39 -14.77
CA GLY A 247 -2.51 23.55 -14.38
C GLY A 247 -1.56 22.64 -15.15
N LYS A 248 -0.27 22.85 -14.93
CA LYS A 248 0.78 21.99 -15.48
C LYS A 248 1.75 21.65 -14.36
N ILE A 249 1.93 20.39 -14.09
CA ILE A 249 2.87 19.89 -13.10
C ILE A 249 4.00 19.13 -13.76
N THR A 250 5.19 19.20 -13.20
CA THR A 250 6.35 18.43 -13.65
C THR A 250 6.38 17.09 -12.90
N VAL A 251 6.50 16.02 -13.65
CA VAL A 251 6.61 14.64 -13.12
C VAL A 251 7.94 14.05 -13.58
N ARG A 252 8.73 13.54 -12.64
CA ARG A 252 10.00 12.86 -12.92
C ARG A 252 9.94 11.38 -12.60
N ALA A 253 10.72 10.61 -13.33
CA ALA A 253 11.07 9.24 -13.00
C ALA A 253 11.75 9.17 -11.62
N LYS A 254 11.55 8.08 -10.92
CA LYS A 254 12.30 7.78 -9.70
C LYS A 254 13.60 7.09 -10.09
N VAL A 255 14.71 7.70 -9.71
CA VAL A 255 16.04 7.23 -10.06
C VAL A 255 16.94 7.19 -8.84
N HIS A 256 17.95 6.30 -8.87
CA HIS A 256 19.04 6.30 -7.90
C HIS A 256 20.35 5.93 -8.58
N ILE A 257 21.45 6.33 -7.98
CA ILE A 257 22.79 6.12 -8.50
C ILE A 257 23.47 5.03 -7.67
N GLU A 258 24.03 4.04 -8.34
CA GLU A 258 24.81 2.97 -7.71
C GLU A 258 26.27 3.08 -8.12
N ASP A 259 27.20 3.03 -7.15
CA ASP A 259 28.64 2.92 -7.42
C ASP A 259 29.01 1.47 -7.72
N MET A 260 29.61 1.26 -8.89
CA MET A 260 30.13 -0.04 -9.33
C MET A 260 31.60 -0.27 -8.92
N GLY A 261 32.22 0.71 -8.27
CA GLY A 261 33.65 0.71 -7.94
C GLY A 261 34.55 1.06 -9.14
N ARG A 262 35.81 1.36 -8.84
CA ARG A 262 36.86 1.75 -9.85
C ARG A 262 36.50 2.97 -10.67
N GLY A 263 35.66 3.89 -10.13
CA GLY A 263 35.21 5.12 -10.79
C GLY A 263 34.20 4.87 -11.92
N LYS A 264 33.40 3.81 -11.82
CA LYS A 264 32.23 3.54 -12.65
C LYS A 264 30.98 3.64 -11.81
N SER A 265 29.96 4.27 -12.35
CA SER A 265 28.64 4.40 -11.74
C SER A 265 27.56 3.95 -12.71
N ARG A 266 26.38 3.64 -12.20
CA ARG A 266 25.18 3.38 -13.00
C ARG A 266 23.98 4.11 -12.41
N ILE A 267 23.07 4.55 -13.28
CA ILE A 267 21.79 5.13 -12.91
C ILE A 267 20.75 4.03 -13.06
N ILE A 268 19.97 3.81 -12.01
CA ILE A 268 18.86 2.86 -12.00
C ILE A 268 17.56 3.68 -11.99
N VAL A 269 16.67 3.36 -12.93
CA VAL A 269 15.32 3.92 -12.98
C VAL A 269 14.36 2.86 -12.46
N SER A 270 13.66 3.15 -11.37
CA SER A 270 12.71 2.23 -10.71
C SER A 270 11.25 2.58 -10.97
N GLU A 271 10.94 3.83 -11.34
CA GLU A 271 9.58 4.27 -11.68
C GLU A 271 9.65 5.25 -12.85
N LEU A 272 8.61 5.27 -13.69
CA LEU A 272 8.49 6.16 -14.83
C LEU A 272 7.34 7.16 -14.64
N PRO A 273 7.42 8.35 -15.25
CA PRO A 273 6.28 9.26 -15.30
C PRO A 273 5.06 8.58 -15.91
N TYR A 274 3.88 8.94 -15.39
CA TYR A 274 2.61 8.36 -15.85
C TYR A 274 2.40 8.52 -17.34
N GLN A 275 1.94 7.45 -18.00
CA GLN A 275 1.71 7.35 -19.45
C GLN A 275 2.99 7.33 -20.32
N VAL A 276 4.16 7.24 -19.73
CA VAL A 276 5.41 7.05 -20.49
C VAL A 276 5.59 5.57 -20.84
N ASN A 277 5.85 5.30 -22.11
CA ASN A 277 6.16 3.97 -22.61
C ASN A 277 7.65 3.67 -22.45
N LYS A 278 7.99 2.57 -21.77
CA LYS A 278 9.38 2.22 -21.46
C LYS A 278 10.21 1.93 -22.70
N THR A 279 9.71 1.16 -23.66
CA THR A 279 10.44 0.82 -24.89
C THR A 279 10.75 2.07 -25.72
N THR A 280 9.77 2.95 -25.91
CA THR A 280 9.97 4.22 -26.62
C THR A 280 10.98 5.12 -25.91
N LEU A 281 11.00 5.12 -24.58
CA LEU A 281 12.00 5.83 -23.79
C LEU A 281 13.41 5.26 -24.04
N ILE A 282 13.58 3.94 -23.98
CA ILE A 282 14.86 3.26 -24.22
C ILE A 282 15.37 3.57 -25.63
N GLU A 283 14.52 3.46 -26.65
CA GLU A 283 14.84 3.82 -28.04
C GLU A 283 15.26 5.28 -28.18
N ARG A 284 14.57 6.19 -27.47
CA ARG A 284 14.89 7.63 -27.46
C ARG A 284 16.26 7.88 -26.86
N VAL A 285 16.59 7.26 -25.73
CA VAL A 285 17.92 7.36 -25.09
C VAL A 285 19.00 6.85 -26.05
N ALA A 286 18.83 5.65 -26.61
CA ALA A 286 19.79 5.06 -27.55
C ALA A 286 20.03 5.95 -28.76
N LYS A 287 18.99 6.57 -29.34
CA LYS A 287 19.09 7.49 -30.46
C LYS A 287 19.87 8.77 -30.08
N LEU A 288 19.60 9.34 -28.89
CA LEU A 288 20.33 10.53 -28.43
C LEU A 288 21.82 10.26 -28.23
N VAL A 289 22.18 9.06 -27.78
CA VAL A 289 23.60 8.63 -27.67
C VAL A 289 24.23 8.51 -29.08
N GLN A 290 23.53 7.88 -30.03
CA GLN A 290 24.01 7.75 -31.42
C GLN A 290 24.18 9.12 -32.10
N ASP A 291 23.28 10.06 -31.84
CA ASP A 291 23.32 11.43 -32.38
C ASP A 291 24.38 12.31 -31.68
N GLY A 292 25.11 11.82 -30.68
CA GLY A 292 26.09 12.55 -29.87
C GLY A 292 25.51 13.68 -29.04
N ARG A 293 24.21 13.61 -28.69
CA ARG A 293 23.51 14.62 -27.89
C ARG A 293 23.45 14.24 -26.42
N LEU A 294 23.73 13.00 -26.11
CA LEU A 294 23.80 12.46 -24.74
C LEU A 294 25.12 11.70 -24.61
N GLU A 295 26.02 12.26 -23.83
CA GLU A 295 27.37 11.73 -23.61
C GLU A 295 27.45 11.02 -22.23
N GLY A 296 28.54 10.28 -22.01
CA GLY A 296 28.81 9.66 -20.71
C GLY A 296 28.10 8.29 -20.44
N LEU A 297 27.28 7.80 -21.36
CA LEU A 297 26.68 6.47 -21.27
C LEU A 297 27.60 5.40 -21.87
N SER A 298 27.71 4.24 -21.22
CA SER A 298 28.43 3.07 -21.74
C SER A 298 27.50 1.94 -22.17
N ASP A 299 26.40 1.73 -21.45
CA ASP A 299 25.42 0.68 -21.75
C ASP A 299 24.02 1.05 -21.23
N LEU A 300 22.99 0.48 -21.83
CA LEU A 300 21.59 0.65 -21.45
C LEU A 300 20.87 -0.69 -21.52
N ARG A 301 20.35 -1.16 -20.38
CA ARG A 301 19.67 -2.45 -20.26
C ARG A 301 18.34 -2.33 -19.55
N ASP A 302 17.41 -3.16 -19.93
CA ASP A 302 16.17 -3.41 -19.19
C ASP A 302 16.32 -4.69 -18.38
N GLU A 303 16.32 -4.56 -17.07
CA GLU A 303 16.38 -5.65 -16.09
C GLU A 303 15.06 -5.80 -15.34
N SER A 304 13.96 -5.22 -15.87
CA SER A 304 12.64 -5.31 -15.25
C SER A 304 12.14 -6.74 -15.21
N ASP A 305 11.55 -7.13 -14.08
CA ASP A 305 10.99 -8.45 -13.86
C ASP A 305 9.65 -8.37 -13.12
N ARG A 306 9.18 -9.49 -12.56
CA ARG A 306 7.93 -9.54 -11.77
C ARG A 306 8.00 -8.75 -10.46
N GLN A 307 9.18 -8.37 -10.00
CA GLN A 307 9.40 -7.60 -8.77
C GLN A 307 9.31 -6.09 -9.00
N GLY A 308 9.36 -5.65 -10.26
CA GLY A 308 9.21 -4.25 -10.62
C GLY A 308 10.03 -3.79 -11.82
N LEU A 309 9.92 -2.51 -12.10
CA LEU A 309 10.66 -1.84 -13.16
C LEU A 309 12.10 -1.60 -12.70
N ARG A 310 13.06 -2.01 -13.54
CA ARG A 310 14.49 -1.77 -13.33
C ARG A 310 15.17 -1.51 -14.68
N MET A 311 15.27 -0.25 -15.06
CA MET A 311 16.07 0.16 -16.22
C MET A 311 17.44 0.61 -15.74
N VAL A 312 18.51 0.01 -16.28
CA VAL A 312 19.90 0.23 -15.88
C VAL A 312 20.64 1.02 -16.98
N ILE A 313 21.20 2.15 -16.59
CA ILE A 313 22.00 3.02 -17.45
C ILE A 313 23.42 3.03 -16.89
N GLU A 314 24.35 2.30 -17.52
CA GLU A 314 25.75 2.29 -17.10
C GLU A 314 26.49 3.51 -17.64
N LEU A 315 27.30 4.14 -16.80
CA LEU A 315 28.06 5.32 -17.17
C LEU A 315 29.51 4.96 -17.58
N GLN A 316 30.07 5.78 -18.42
CA GLN A 316 31.48 5.72 -18.77
C GLN A 316 32.34 6.08 -17.55
N ARG A 317 33.55 5.54 -17.51
CA ARG A 317 34.47 5.81 -16.40
C ARG A 317 34.80 7.29 -16.31
N GLY A 318 34.51 7.91 -15.16
CA GLY A 318 34.78 9.31 -14.88
C GLY A 318 33.68 10.26 -15.37
N ALA A 319 32.57 9.76 -15.93
CA ALA A 319 31.40 10.59 -16.18
C ALA A 319 30.72 10.94 -14.83
N ASP A 320 30.31 12.20 -14.70
CA ASP A 320 29.54 12.66 -13.53
C ASP A 320 28.11 12.19 -13.67
N PRO A 321 27.58 11.36 -12.72
CA PRO A 321 26.22 10.89 -12.77
C PRO A 321 25.18 12.02 -12.74
N ALA A 322 25.47 13.13 -12.05
CA ALA A 322 24.54 14.24 -11.92
C ALA A 322 24.34 14.98 -13.23
N ASP A 323 25.44 15.22 -13.98
CA ASP A 323 25.38 15.87 -15.29
C ASP A 323 24.61 15.00 -16.30
N VAL A 324 24.94 13.69 -16.34
CA VAL A 324 24.25 12.74 -17.23
C VAL A 324 22.77 12.67 -16.92
N LEU A 325 22.41 12.64 -15.62
CA LEU A 325 21.01 12.59 -15.18
C LEU A 325 20.27 13.89 -15.55
N ALA A 326 20.90 15.06 -15.42
CA ALA A 326 20.33 16.33 -15.83
C ALA A 326 20.02 16.36 -17.34
N ASP A 327 20.93 15.84 -18.17
CA ASP A 327 20.71 15.70 -19.61
C ASP A 327 19.62 14.68 -19.95
N LEU A 328 19.55 13.56 -19.22
CA LEU A 328 18.48 12.57 -19.38
C LEU A 328 17.11 13.21 -19.10
N PHE A 329 16.96 13.98 -18.03
CA PHE A 329 15.70 14.69 -17.72
C PHE A 329 15.36 15.75 -18.76
N LYS A 330 16.35 16.43 -19.32
CA LYS A 330 16.16 17.49 -20.30
C LYS A 330 15.75 16.99 -21.68
N TYR A 331 16.28 15.85 -22.13
CA TYR A 331 16.13 15.38 -23.52
C TYR A 331 15.20 14.17 -23.66
N THR A 332 14.77 13.56 -22.55
CA THR A 332 13.96 12.33 -22.56
C THR A 332 12.72 12.47 -21.69
N PRO A 333 11.68 11.63 -21.88
CA PRO A 333 10.50 11.62 -21.03
C PRO A 333 10.71 11.00 -19.63
N LEU A 334 11.97 10.88 -19.16
CA LEU A 334 12.23 10.66 -17.71
C LEU A 334 11.77 11.86 -16.88
N GLN A 335 11.65 13.02 -17.47
CA GLN A 335 10.88 14.15 -16.95
C GLN A 335 9.84 14.54 -17.98
N ASP A 336 8.57 14.64 -17.56
CA ASP A 336 7.47 15.06 -18.43
C ASP A 336 6.54 16.04 -17.70
N THR A 337 5.75 16.76 -18.48
CA THR A 337 4.77 17.71 -17.97
C THR A 337 3.38 17.13 -18.06
N PHE A 338 2.75 16.86 -16.93
CA PHE A 338 1.35 16.46 -16.88
C PHE A 338 0.45 17.71 -16.85
N SER A 339 -0.35 17.88 -17.92
CA SER A 339 -1.29 18.99 -18.02
C SER A 339 -2.61 18.63 -17.36
N ILE A 340 -2.89 19.16 -16.17
CA ILE A 340 -4.13 18.98 -15.45
C ILE A 340 -5.24 19.78 -16.15
N ARG A 341 -6.37 19.15 -16.44
CA ARG A 341 -7.58 19.75 -16.93
C ARG A 341 -8.79 18.97 -16.42
N MET A 342 -9.37 19.45 -15.32
CA MET A 342 -10.46 18.77 -14.63
C MET A 342 -11.82 19.12 -15.27
N LEU A 343 -11.98 18.75 -16.55
CA LEU A 343 -13.21 18.95 -17.32
C LEU A 343 -14.07 17.70 -17.25
N ALA A 344 -15.30 17.83 -16.77
CA ALA A 344 -16.25 16.71 -16.67
C ALA A 344 -17.68 17.19 -16.96
N LEU A 345 -18.59 16.26 -17.18
CA LEU A 345 -20.01 16.56 -17.34
C LEU A 345 -20.69 16.71 -15.97
N VAL A 346 -21.36 17.82 -15.77
CA VAL A 346 -22.26 18.07 -14.65
C VAL A 346 -23.62 18.40 -15.23
N ASP A 347 -24.63 17.61 -14.94
CA ASP A 347 -25.98 17.74 -15.51
C ASP A 347 -25.99 17.80 -17.06
N GLY A 348 -25.15 16.95 -17.68
CA GLY A 348 -25.03 16.87 -19.14
C GLY A 348 -24.24 18.02 -19.79
N GLN A 349 -23.73 18.99 -19.02
CA GLN A 349 -22.95 20.11 -19.51
C GLN A 349 -21.46 19.99 -19.16
N PRO A 350 -20.54 20.25 -20.10
CA PRO A 350 -19.11 20.24 -19.82
C PRO A 350 -18.76 21.43 -18.91
N ARG A 351 -18.17 21.13 -17.76
CA ARG A 351 -17.71 22.13 -16.78
C ARG A 351 -16.29 21.85 -16.34
N LEU A 352 -15.50 22.90 -16.25
CA LEU A 352 -14.19 22.87 -15.63
C LEU A 352 -14.40 22.93 -14.11
N LEU A 353 -13.93 21.94 -13.39
CA LEU A 353 -14.15 21.77 -11.96
C LEU A 353 -12.88 22.07 -11.17
N SER A 354 -13.01 22.84 -10.08
CA SER A 354 -12.00 22.84 -9.02
C SER A 354 -12.06 21.52 -8.24
N LEU A 355 -11.05 21.21 -7.43
CA LEU A 355 -11.06 20.06 -6.52
C LEU A 355 -12.30 20.09 -5.62
N LYS A 356 -12.58 21.22 -5.01
CA LYS A 356 -13.77 21.42 -4.16
C LYS A 356 -15.08 21.12 -4.91
N GLN A 357 -15.20 21.59 -6.14
CA GLN A 357 -16.40 21.35 -6.96
C GLN A 357 -16.56 19.88 -7.33
N ALA A 358 -15.47 19.19 -7.69
CA ALA A 358 -15.49 17.77 -8.00
C ALA A 358 -15.94 16.92 -6.79
N LEU A 359 -15.39 17.21 -5.61
CA LEU A 359 -15.79 16.56 -4.35
C LEU A 359 -17.25 16.85 -4.00
N ARG A 360 -17.70 18.09 -4.18
CA ARG A 360 -19.10 18.50 -3.91
C ARG A 360 -20.09 17.78 -4.81
N VAL A 361 -19.86 17.72 -6.11
CA VAL A 361 -20.73 17.02 -7.07
C VAL A 361 -20.85 15.53 -6.69
N TYR A 362 -19.76 14.91 -6.30
CA TYR A 362 -19.78 13.52 -5.82
C TYR A 362 -20.63 13.37 -4.56
N LEU A 363 -20.46 14.23 -3.55
CA LEU A 363 -21.25 14.17 -2.31
C LEU A 363 -22.73 14.41 -2.55
N GLU A 364 -23.10 15.38 -3.40
CA GLU A 364 -24.49 15.65 -3.79
C GLU A 364 -25.11 14.43 -4.48
N HIS A 365 -24.34 13.76 -5.37
CA HIS A 365 -24.77 12.50 -5.98
C HIS A 365 -24.98 11.40 -4.94
N ARG A 366 -24.04 11.20 -4.00
CA ARG A 366 -24.19 10.20 -2.94
C ARG A 366 -25.39 10.46 -2.04
N LEU A 367 -25.68 11.70 -1.71
CA LEU A 367 -26.89 12.06 -0.94
C LEU A 367 -28.16 11.64 -1.68
N GLU A 368 -28.21 11.86 -2.99
CA GLU A 368 -29.35 11.45 -3.83
C GLU A 368 -29.49 9.91 -3.88
N ILE A 369 -28.38 9.20 -4.04
CA ILE A 369 -28.37 7.73 -4.01
C ILE A 369 -28.88 7.18 -2.67
N ILE A 370 -28.40 7.71 -1.54
CA ILE A 370 -28.86 7.31 -0.21
C ILE A 370 -30.36 7.61 -0.02
N ARG A 371 -30.82 8.76 -0.50
CA ARG A 371 -32.23 9.12 -0.45
C ARG A 371 -33.10 8.12 -1.21
N ARG A 372 -32.80 7.90 -2.50
CA ARG A 372 -33.57 6.98 -3.36
C ARG A 372 -33.53 5.54 -2.84
N ARG A 373 -32.36 5.04 -2.43
CA ARG A 373 -32.21 3.72 -1.81
C ARG A 373 -33.13 3.59 -0.59
N SER A 374 -33.10 4.59 0.29
CA SER A 374 -33.89 4.56 1.53
C SER A 374 -35.39 4.63 1.26
N GLU A 375 -35.82 5.39 0.23
CA GLU A 375 -37.22 5.43 -0.22
C GLU A 375 -37.67 4.06 -0.75
N PHE A 376 -36.84 3.43 -1.60
CA PHE A 376 -37.10 2.10 -2.13
C PHE A 376 -37.21 1.05 -1.01
N ASP A 377 -36.21 1.00 -0.13
CA ASP A 377 -36.17 0.06 0.97
C ASP A 377 -37.35 0.29 1.95
N LEU A 378 -37.76 1.57 2.16
CA LEU A 378 -38.94 1.92 2.98
C LEU A 378 -40.24 1.43 2.36
N ALA A 379 -40.41 1.61 1.05
CA ALA A 379 -41.60 1.14 0.33
C ALA A 379 -41.69 -0.40 0.45
N ARG A 380 -40.60 -1.10 0.16
CA ARG A 380 -40.54 -2.57 0.28
C ARG A 380 -40.76 -3.06 1.71
N ALA A 381 -40.20 -2.36 2.70
CA ALA A 381 -40.39 -2.70 4.11
C ALA A 381 -41.85 -2.50 4.54
N ARG A 382 -42.50 -1.44 4.10
CA ARG A 382 -43.92 -1.17 4.37
C ARG A 382 -44.84 -2.21 3.72
N GLU A 383 -44.62 -2.54 2.44
CA GLU A 383 -45.34 -3.59 1.75
C GLU A 383 -45.24 -4.92 2.51
N ARG A 384 -44.01 -5.30 2.89
CA ARG A 384 -43.77 -6.55 3.62
C ARG A 384 -44.39 -6.56 5.00
N ALA A 385 -44.25 -5.45 5.76
CA ALA A 385 -44.85 -5.30 7.08
C ALA A 385 -46.39 -5.40 7.00
N HIS A 386 -47.01 -4.79 6.01
CA HIS A 386 -48.44 -4.86 5.76
C HIS A 386 -48.96 -6.30 5.54
N ILE A 387 -48.19 -7.06 4.71
CA ILE A 387 -48.52 -8.50 4.49
C ILE A 387 -48.36 -9.29 5.79
N LEU A 388 -47.27 -9.09 6.55
CA LEU A 388 -47.02 -9.79 7.82
C LEU A 388 -48.10 -9.47 8.87
N GLU A 389 -48.59 -8.22 8.94
CA GLU A 389 -49.67 -7.81 9.80
C GLU A 389 -50.94 -8.62 9.49
N GLY A 390 -51.33 -8.75 8.21
CA GLY A 390 -52.47 -9.59 7.80
C GLY A 390 -52.33 -11.06 8.17
N LEU A 391 -51.11 -11.61 8.00
CA LEU A 391 -50.79 -12.99 8.39
C LEU A 391 -50.90 -13.20 9.92
N LEU A 392 -50.47 -12.21 10.74
CA LEU A 392 -50.63 -12.25 12.18
C LEU A 392 -52.10 -12.22 12.59
N VAL A 393 -52.94 -11.36 11.99
CA VAL A 393 -54.40 -11.32 12.21
C VAL A 393 -55.04 -12.67 11.88
N ALA A 394 -54.63 -13.32 10.78
CA ALA A 394 -55.08 -14.63 10.40
C ALA A 394 -54.68 -15.73 11.40
N LEU A 395 -53.46 -15.70 11.89
CA LEU A 395 -52.94 -16.66 12.87
C LEU A 395 -53.59 -16.49 14.26
N ASP A 396 -53.96 -15.28 14.62
CA ASP A 396 -54.69 -14.98 15.86
C ASP A 396 -56.18 -15.44 15.79
N ASN A 397 -56.76 -15.55 14.56
CA ASN A 397 -58.12 -15.97 14.30
C ASN A 397 -58.18 -17.24 13.40
N LEU A 398 -57.30 -18.22 13.66
CA LEU A 398 -57.03 -19.33 12.77
C LEU A 398 -58.29 -20.19 12.48
N ASP A 399 -59.06 -20.55 13.49
CA ASP A 399 -60.27 -21.35 13.34
C ASP A 399 -61.29 -20.67 12.44
N GLU A 400 -61.48 -19.35 12.60
CA GLU A 400 -62.40 -18.54 11.79
C GLU A 400 -61.91 -18.46 10.31
N VAL A 401 -60.63 -18.28 10.10
CA VAL A 401 -60.03 -18.29 8.76
C VAL A 401 -60.27 -19.64 8.05
N ILE A 402 -60.02 -20.74 8.74
CA ILE A 402 -60.22 -22.09 8.18
C ILE A 402 -61.69 -22.31 7.84
N ASP A 403 -62.62 -21.89 8.72
CA ASP A 403 -64.04 -22.02 8.48
C ASP A 403 -64.52 -21.18 7.28
N ILE A 404 -64.05 -19.96 7.13
CA ILE A 404 -64.37 -19.10 6.00
C ILE A 404 -63.90 -19.74 4.70
N ILE A 405 -62.66 -20.24 4.65
CA ILE A 405 -62.09 -20.88 3.46
C ILE A 405 -62.88 -22.13 3.09
N ARG A 406 -63.22 -22.99 4.05
CA ARG A 406 -63.97 -24.26 3.82
C ARG A 406 -65.39 -24.00 3.32
N ARG A 407 -66.08 -22.94 3.77
CA ARG A 407 -67.45 -22.62 3.37
C ARG A 407 -67.52 -21.84 2.06
N SER A 408 -66.41 -21.32 1.55
CA SER A 408 -66.39 -20.59 0.32
C SER A 408 -66.27 -21.51 -0.88
N GLN A 409 -67.10 -21.25 -1.92
CA GLN A 409 -67.12 -22.08 -3.15
C GLN A 409 -65.99 -21.71 -4.12
N THR A 410 -65.48 -20.47 -4.06
CA THR A 410 -64.40 -20.00 -4.94
C THR A 410 -63.39 -19.23 -4.11
N VAL A 411 -62.15 -19.11 -4.63
CA VAL A 411 -61.07 -18.31 -4.03
C VAL A 411 -61.47 -16.85 -3.89
N GLU A 412 -62.20 -16.31 -4.84
CA GLU A 412 -62.69 -14.93 -4.82
C GLU A 412 -63.73 -14.72 -3.70
N THR A 413 -64.66 -15.65 -3.52
CA THR A 413 -65.63 -15.62 -2.43
C THR A 413 -64.93 -15.74 -1.06
N ALA A 414 -63.94 -16.59 -0.93
CA ALA A 414 -63.13 -16.72 0.27
C ALA A 414 -62.39 -15.42 0.62
N ARG A 415 -61.73 -14.78 -0.38
CA ARG A 415 -61.06 -13.51 -0.24
C ARG A 415 -62.00 -12.43 0.26
N ASN A 416 -63.13 -12.24 -0.41
CA ASN A 416 -64.12 -11.24 -0.04
C ASN A 416 -64.68 -11.42 1.36
N ASN A 417 -64.89 -12.69 1.80
CA ASN A 417 -65.36 -13.00 3.11
C ASN A 417 -64.32 -12.72 4.20
N LEU A 418 -63.02 -13.03 3.92
CA LEU A 418 -61.91 -12.70 4.81
C LEU A 418 -61.79 -11.19 5.01
N ILE A 419 -61.82 -10.42 3.91
CA ILE A 419 -61.77 -8.94 3.95
C ILE A 419 -62.87 -8.39 4.84
N LYS A 420 -64.14 -8.82 4.62
CA LYS A 420 -65.26 -8.33 5.39
C LYS A 420 -65.21 -8.70 6.88
N LYS A 421 -64.76 -9.94 7.19
CA LYS A 421 -64.87 -10.45 8.53
C LYS A 421 -63.66 -10.00 9.40
N LEU A 422 -62.44 -10.06 8.86
CA LEU A 422 -61.20 -9.70 9.57
C LEU A 422 -60.80 -8.23 9.38
N LYS A 423 -61.54 -7.49 8.56
CA LYS A 423 -61.22 -6.05 8.23
C LYS A 423 -59.79 -5.86 7.69
N ILE A 424 -59.36 -6.78 6.87
CA ILE A 424 -58.05 -6.78 6.23
C ILE A 424 -58.13 -6.28 4.76
N THR A 425 -56.99 -5.95 4.17
CA THR A 425 -56.95 -5.52 2.78
C THR A 425 -56.96 -6.71 1.81
N GLU A 426 -57.21 -6.45 0.53
CA GLU A 426 -57.21 -7.48 -0.51
C GLU A 426 -55.86 -8.19 -0.63
N VAL A 427 -54.75 -7.42 -0.55
CA VAL A 427 -53.38 -7.93 -0.58
C VAL A 427 -53.13 -8.87 0.62
N GLN A 428 -53.58 -8.50 1.81
CA GLN A 428 -53.48 -9.31 2.99
C GLN A 428 -54.33 -10.59 2.87
N ALA A 429 -55.57 -10.51 2.37
CA ALA A 429 -56.43 -11.66 2.17
C ALA A 429 -55.85 -12.63 1.14
N THR A 430 -55.25 -12.14 0.05
CA THR A 430 -54.56 -12.97 -0.95
C THR A 430 -53.36 -13.68 -0.32
N ALA A 431 -52.53 -12.97 0.45
CA ALA A 431 -51.40 -13.57 1.15
C ALA A 431 -51.78 -14.66 2.18
N ILE A 432 -52.95 -14.50 2.79
CA ILE A 432 -53.50 -15.52 3.70
C ILE A 432 -53.94 -16.77 2.90
N LEU A 433 -54.58 -16.60 1.75
CA LEU A 433 -55.00 -17.73 0.90
C LEU A 433 -53.82 -18.48 0.30
N ASP A 434 -52.74 -17.81 0.00
CA ASP A 434 -51.50 -18.40 -0.54
C ASP A 434 -50.62 -18.99 0.55
N MET A 435 -51.01 -18.88 1.85
CA MET A 435 -50.22 -19.35 2.95
C MET A 435 -50.19 -20.89 3.03
N GLN A 436 -48.97 -21.44 3.00
CA GLN A 436 -48.79 -22.89 3.12
C GLN A 436 -49.15 -23.38 4.52
N LEU A 437 -49.83 -24.52 4.63
CA LEU A 437 -50.28 -25.14 5.90
C LEU A 437 -49.15 -25.34 6.93
N ARG A 438 -47.91 -25.58 6.48
CA ARG A 438 -46.73 -25.69 7.37
C ARG A 438 -46.47 -24.43 8.19
N ARG A 439 -46.89 -23.25 7.71
CA ARG A 439 -46.67 -21.96 8.39
C ARG A 439 -47.62 -21.74 9.59
N LEU A 440 -48.59 -22.64 9.78
CA LEU A 440 -49.51 -22.62 10.93
C LEU A 440 -48.87 -23.15 12.25
N ALA A 441 -47.69 -23.78 12.17
CA ALA A 441 -46.97 -24.28 13.31
C ALA A 441 -46.53 -23.14 14.26
N SER A 442 -46.54 -23.38 15.57
CA SER A 442 -46.20 -22.37 16.60
C SER A 442 -44.81 -21.74 16.43
N LEU A 443 -43.85 -22.49 15.90
CA LEU A 443 -42.51 -22.02 15.63
C LEU A 443 -42.48 -20.98 14.46
N GLU A 444 -43.28 -21.24 13.43
CA GLU A 444 -43.37 -20.33 12.26
C GLU A 444 -44.12 -19.06 12.63
N ARG A 445 -45.08 -19.11 13.52
CA ARG A 445 -45.75 -17.93 14.07
C ARG A 445 -44.76 -16.98 14.75
N LYS A 446 -43.83 -17.51 15.56
CA LYS A 446 -42.76 -16.70 16.19
C LYS A 446 -41.88 -16.04 15.14
N LYS A 447 -41.48 -16.74 14.09
CA LYS A 447 -40.69 -16.17 13.00
C LYS A 447 -41.40 -15.01 12.30
N ILE A 448 -42.69 -15.16 12.02
CA ILE A 448 -43.52 -14.07 11.42
C ILE A 448 -43.60 -12.87 12.36
N GLN A 449 -43.75 -13.09 13.68
CA GLN A 449 -43.73 -11.99 14.65
C GLN A 449 -42.40 -11.30 14.76
N GLU A 450 -41.29 -12.02 14.72
CA GLU A 450 -39.91 -11.49 14.72
C GLU A 450 -39.67 -10.71 13.46
N GLU A 451 -39.97 -11.27 12.27
CA GLU A 451 -39.83 -10.57 10.98
C GLU A 451 -40.66 -9.26 10.96
N HIS A 452 -41.90 -9.29 11.45
CA HIS A 452 -42.73 -8.08 11.53
C HIS A 452 -42.08 -7.01 12.42
N LYS A 453 -41.57 -7.38 13.62
CA LYS A 453 -40.87 -6.43 14.51
C LYS A 453 -39.61 -5.84 13.86
N GLU A 454 -38.84 -6.66 13.15
CA GLU A 454 -37.68 -6.20 12.41
C GLU A 454 -38.08 -5.21 11.31
N LYS A 455 -39.14 -5.50 10.54
CA LYS A 455 -39.62 -4.59 9.50
C LYS A 455 -40.14 -3.25 10.08
N ILE A 456 -40.85 -3.29 11.19
CA ILE A 456 -41.28 -2.03 11.86
C ILE A 456 -40.10 -1.24 12.40
N LYS A 457 -39.05 -1.91 12.92
CA LYS A 457 -37.83 -1.24 13.36
C LYS A 457 -37.11 -0.60 12.17
N LEU A 458 -37.00 -1.31 11.03
CA LEU A 458 -36.41 -0.82 9.80
C LEU A 458 -37.16 0.38 9.26
N ILE A 459 -38.53 0.33 9.21
CA ILE A 459 -39.35 1.45 8.76
C ILE A 459 -39.06 2.70 9.60
N LYS A 460 -39.08 2.60 10.92
CA LYS A 460 -38.77 3.73 11.81
C LYS A 460 -37.37 4.30 11.59
N TYR A 461 -36.41 3.44 11.34
CA TYR A 461 -35.03 3.86 11.03
C TYR A 461 -34.96 4.63 9.71
N LEU A 462 -35.58 4.10 8.63
CA LEU A 462 -35.57 4.70 7.31
C LEU A 462 -36.36 6.02 7.28
N GLU A 463 -37.52 6.09 7.95
CA GLU A 463 -38.29 7.34 8.14
C GLU A 463 -37.46 8.39 8.88
N GLY A 464 -36.77 8.00 9.93
CA GLY A 464 -35.87 8.88 10.69
C GLY A 464 -34.62 9.28 9.93
N LEU A 465 -34.15 8.45 8.99
CA LEU A 465 -33.03 8.76 8.08
C LEU A 465 -33.48 9.79 7.03
N LEU A 466 -34.57 9.54 6.34
CA LEU A 466 -35.14 10.43 5.31
C LEU A 466 -35.55 11.80 5.85
N ALA A 467 -35.99 11.86 7.11
CA ALA A 467 -36.35 13.11 7.77
C ALA A 467 -35.15 13.99 8.18
N SER A 468 -33.91 13.47 8.09
CA SER A 468 -32.73 14.16 8.59
C SER A 468 -31.55 14.08 7.62
N PRO A 469 -31.29 15.17 6.85
CA PRO A 469 -30.12 15.24 5.98
C PRO A 469 -28.79 14.96 6.72
N LYS A 470 -28.69 15.33 7.99
CA LYS A 470 -27.51 15.04 8.81
C LYS A 470 -27.28 13.53 8.96
N LYS A 471 -28.34 12.75 9.21
CA LYS A 471 -28.21 11.30 9.31
C LYS A 471 -27.81 10.65 7.99
N MET A 472 -28.28 11.17 6.85
CA MET A 472 -27.85 10.70 5.54
C MET A 472 -26.35 10.94 5.31
N ARG A 473 -25.83 12.10 5.73
CA ARG A 473 -24.39 12.40 5.71
C ARG A 473 -23.58 11.44 6.59
N GLU A 474 -24.09 11.09 7.77
CA GLU A 474 -23.43 10.07 8.63
C GLU A 474 -23.39 8.69 7.97
N VAL A 475 -24.40 8.31 7.20
CA VAL A 475 -24.38 7.05 6.43
C VAL A 475 -23.28 7.10 5.37
N ILE A 476 -23.17 8.20 4.60
CA ILE A 476 -22.12 8.36 3.61
C ILE A 476 -20.73 8.25 4.26
N LYS A 477 -20.54 8.93 5.41
CA LYS A 477 -19.29 8.87 6.17
C LYS A 477 -18.94 7.43 6.57
N GLY A 478 -19.92 6.65 7.03
CA GLY A 478 -19.74 5.23 7.36
C GLY A 478 -19.39 4.37 6.14
N GLU A 479 -20.01 4.62 4.99
CA GLU A 479 -19.72 3.91 3.75
C GLU A 479 -18.31 4.24 3.23
N LEU A 480 -17.91 5.52 3.22
CA LEU A 480 -16.56 5.93 2.85
C LEU A 480 -15.49 5.33 3.76
N ALA A 481 -15.75 5.22 5.06
CA ALA A 481 -14.85 4.57 6.01
C ALA A 481 -14.69 3.06 5.69
N THR A 482 -15.78 2.39 5.32
CA THR A 482 -15.76 0.97 4.91
C THR A 482 -14.95 0.78 3.63
N ILE A 483 -15.17 1.61 2.62
CA ILE A 483 -14.43 1.61 1.35
C ILE A 483 -12.95 1.87 1.58
N ARG A 484 -12.62 2.87 2.41
CA ARG A 484 -11.24 3.17 2.79
C ARG A 484 -10.54 1.98 3.46
N MET A 485 -11.22 1.29 4.37
CA MET A 485 -10.65 0.11 5.04
C MET A 485 -10.46 -1.09 4.10
N ALA A 486 -11.34 -1.26 3.12
CA ALA A 486 -11.31 -2.40 2.21
C ALA A 486 -10.30 -2.21 1.06
N TYR A 487 -10.16 -1.00 0.54
CA TYR A 487 -9.45 -0.73 -0.72
C TYR A 487 -8.37 0.36 -0.61
N GLY A 488 -8.22 0.98 0.56
CA GLY A 488 -7.20 2.00 0.78
C GLY A 488 -5.80 1.41 0.79
N ASP A 489 -4.88 2.01 0.05
CA ASP A 489 -3.47 1.65 0.00
C ASP A 489 -2.56 2.87 0.19
N ALA A 490 -1.27 2.62 0.31
CA ALA A 490 -0.29 3.68 0.44
C ALA A 490 -0.14 4.49 -0.86
N ARG A 491 0.25 5.76 -0.72
CA ARG A 491 0.58 6.64 -1.84
C ARG A 491 1.79 6.08 -2.62
N ARG A 492 1.72 6.16 -3.93
CA ARG A 492 2.79 5.71 -4.84
C ARG A 492 3.64 6.87 -5.33
N SER A 493 3.05 8.04 -5.65
CA SER A 493 3.77 9.21 -6.13
C SER A 493 4.24 10.11 -4.98
N PHE A 494 5.44 10.66 -5.12
CA PHE A 494 6.01 11.61 -4.15
C PHE A 494 5.73 13.04 -4.57
N ILE A 495 5.28 13.86 -3.63
CA ILE A 495 5.08 15.29 -3.84
C ILE A 495 6.26 16.02 -3.20
N VAL A 496 7.02 16.75 -4.00
CA VAL A 496 8.15 17.57 -3.55
C VAL A 496 7.73 19.04 -3.53
N ASP A 497 7.97 19.69 -2.40
CA ASP A 497 7.74 21.12 -2.23
C ASP A 497 8.95 21.87 -2.78
N GLY A 498 8.94 22.15 -4.09
CA GLY A 498 10.03 22.78 -4.78
C GLY A 498 9.88 22.77 -6.30
N MET A 499 10.89 23.29 -6.99
CA MET A 499 11.00 23.28 -8.45
C MET A 499 11.91 22.12 -8.90
N ALA A 500 11.59 21.51 -10.04
CA ALA A 500 12.42 20.45 -10.60
C ALA A 500 13.84 20.94 -10.95
N SER A 501 14.00 22.18 -11.39
CA SER A 501 15.30 22.78 -11.73
C SER A 501 16.18 23.07 -10.51
N SER A 502 15.62 23.27 -9.32
CA SER A 502 16.35 23.51 -8.08
C SER A 502 16.66 22.24 -7.29
N ALA A 503 16.06 21.13 -7.68
CA ALA A 503 16.30 19.84 -7.02
C ALA A 503 17.75 19.39 -7.27
N SER A 504 18.57 19.38 -6.22
CA SER A 504 19.89 18.75 -6.26
C SER A 504 19.74 17.23 -6.39
N THR A 505 20.83 16.55 -6.73
CA THR A 505 20.85 15.08 -6.74
C THR A 505 20.54 14.50 -5.35
N GLU A 506 20.76 15.27 -4.30
CA GLU A 506 20.46 14.95 -2.90
C GLU A 506 18.96 15.13 -2.57
N ASP A 507 18.28 16.12 -3.18
CA ASP A 507 16.83 16.33 -3.03
C ASP A 507 15.97 15.29 -3.78
N MET A 508 16.57 14.47 -4.64
CA MET A 508 15.91 13.30 -5.25
C MET A 508 15.80 12.14 -4.28
N LEU A 509 16.37 12.27 -3.11
CA LEU A 509 16.13 11.40 -1.97
C LEU A 509 14.73 11.67 -1.46
N MET A 510 13.95 10.61 -1.40
CA MET A 510 12.53 10.57 -1.06
C MET A 510 12.24 11.16 0.32
N PRO A 511 10.98 11.58 0.61
CA PRO A 511 10.58 11.94 1.95
C PRO A 511 11.01 10.86 2.94
N GLU A 512 11.61 11.31 4.00
CA GLU A 512 12.16 10.48 5.05
C GLU A 512 11.03 9.92 5.90
N GLU A 513 10.55 8.73 5.54
CA GLU A 513 9.54 8.01 6.32
C GLU A 513 10.24 6.98 7.21
N GLN A 514 9.98 7.04 8.50
CA GLN A 514 10.46 6.02 9.42
C GLN A 514 9.65 4.74 9.23
N THR A 515 10.35 3.60 9.21
CA THR A 515 9.76 2.28 8.98
C THR A 515 10.51 1.21 9.75
N TRP A 516 9.89 0.06 9.97
CA TRP A 516 10.54 -1.12 10.52
C TRP A 516 10.88 -2.11 9.42
N VAL A 517 12.15 -2.43 9.30
CA VAL A 517 12.65 -3.46 8.39
C VAL A 517 12.70 -4.80 9.12
N THR A 518 12.18 -5.83 8.49
CA THR A 518 12.11 -7.19 9.01
C THR A 518 12.79 -8.16 8.07
N LEU A 519 13.72 -8.97 8.60
CA LEU A 519 14.22 -10.16 7.93
C LEU A 519 13.76 -11.39 8.71
N THR A 520 12.97 -12.28 8.07
CA THR A 520 12.45 -13.50 8.71
C THR A 520 13.46 -14.62 8.76
N VAL A 521 13.18 -15.66 9.54
CA VAL A 521 14.01 -16.89 9.59
C VAL A 521 14.04 -17.62 8.24
N ALA A 522 13.03 -17.45 7.40
CA ALA A 522 12.99 -17.99 6.03
C ALA A 522 13.73 -17.12 5.00
N GLY A 523 14.27 -15.97 5.43
CA GLY A 523 15.01 -15.06 4.55
C GLY A 523 14.14 -14.08 3.78
N GLN A 524 12.86 -13.92 4.17
CA GLN A 524 11.98 -12.90 3.59
C GLN A 524 12.34 -11.54 4.17
N LEU A 525 12.52 -10.55 3.31
CA LEU A 525 12.86 -9.16 3.66
C LEU A 525 11.72 -8.24 3.27
N SER A 526 11.28 -7.41 4.21
CA SER A 526 10.19 -6.45 4.03
C SER A 526 10.36 -5.21 4.89
N ARG A 527 9.59 -4.14 4.58
CA ARG A 527 9.42 -2.98 5.45
C ARG A 527 7.94 -2.77 5.81
N GLY A 528 7.68 -2.22 6.98
CA GLY A 528 6.33 -1.86 7.42
C GLY A 528 5.76 -0.64 6.69
N TYR A 529 4.45 -0.44 6.78
CA TYR A 529 3.75 0.75 6.28
C TYR A 529 3.83 1.95 7.24
N VAL A 530 4.10 1.68 8.50
CA VAL A 530 4.12 2.68 9.59
C VAL A 530 5.33 2.47 10.48
N ASP A 531 5.69 3.48 11.28
CA ASP A 531 6.78 3.40 12.26
C ASP A 531 6.35 2.64 13.53
N GLU A 532 5.79 1.46 13.33
CA GLU A 532 5.50 0.52 14.42
C GLU A 532 6.13 -0.85 14.12
N PRO A 533 6.78 -1.48 15.10
CA PRO A 533 7.34 -2.81 14.88
C PRO A 533 6.21 -3.82 14.67
N PRO A 534 6.40 -4.81 13.78
CA PRO A 534 5.39 -5.81 13.49
C PRO A 534 5.00 -6.60 14.73
N LYS A 535 3.72 -6.94 14.84
CA LYS A 535 3.21 -7.79 15.94
C LYS A 535 3.68 -9.22 15.71
N VAL A 536 4.45 -9.74 16.66
CA VAL A 536 4.94 -11.13 16.63
C VAL A 536 4.13 -11.96 17.62
N THR A 537 3.57 -13.07 17.14
CA THR A 537 2.75 -14.00 17.92
C THR A 537 3.42 -15.39 18.00
N ALA A 538 3.07 -16.18 19.02
CA ALA A 538 3.57 -17.55 19.16
C ALA A 538 3.12 -18.51 18.03
N SER A 539 2.18 -18.10 17.20
CA SER A 539 1.64 -18.84 16.05
C SER A 539 2.35 -18.56 14.74
N ASP A 540 3.23 -17.55 14.69
CA ASP A 540 3.90 -17.14 13.45
C ASP A 540 4.80 -18.26 12.96
N LYS A 541 4.61 -18.65 11.71
CA LYS A 541 5.37 -19.73 11.06
C LYS A 541 6.75 -19.24 10.61
N GLU A 542 6.85 -17.96 10.26
CA GLU A 542 8.06 -17.30 9.77
C GLU A 542 8.36 -16.05 10.62
N PRO A 543 8.78 -16.24 11.88
CA PRO A 543 9.05 -15.14 12.78
C PRO A 543 10.26 -14.30 12.30
N PRO A 544 10.34 -13.03 12.70
CA PRO A 544 11.49 -12.21 12.42
C PRO A 544 12.76 -12.75 13.08
N ARG A 545 13.86 -12.75 12.33
CA ARG A 545 15.22 -13.00 12.80
C ARG A 545 15.95 -11.70 13.11
N PHE A 546 15.62 -10.63 12.39
CA PHE A 546 16.10 -9.26 12.63
C PHE A 546 14.95 -8.27 12.50
N LEU A 547 14.95 -7.29 13.40
CA LEU A 547 14.01 -6.17 13.43
C LEU A 547 14.82 -4.89 13.62
N VAL A 548 14.78 -4.02 12.62
CA VAL A 548 15.59 -2.79 12.61
C VAL A 548 14.69 -1.62 12.20
N GLN A 549 14.64 -0.58 13.05
CA GLN A 549 14.04 0.68 12.66
C GLN A 549 14.96 1.39 11.68
N GLY A 550 14.40 1.91 10.61
CA GLY A 550 15.13 2.62 9.57
C GLY A 550 14.30 3.74 8.97
N SER A 551 14.89 4.45 8.03
CA SER A 551 14.21 5.43 7.21
C SER A 551 14.22 4.97 5.76
N THR A 552 13.27 5.40 4.95
CA THR A 552 13.26 5.18 3.50
C THR A 552 14.48 5.79 2.80
N SER A 553 15.11 6.81 3.40
CA SER A 553 16.36 7.42 2.95
C SER A 553 17.61 6.61 3.29
N HIS A 554 17.50 5.58 4.13
CA HIS A 554 18.64 4.78 4.60
C HIS A 554 19.04 3.69 3.60
N ILE A 555 20.28 3.23 3.79
CA ILE A 555 20.81 2.00 3.19
C ILE A 555 20.72 0.88 4.22
N LEU A 556 20.19 -0.25 3.84
CA LEU A 556 20.20 -1.48 4.61
C LEU A 556 21.46 -2.27 4.29
N TYR A 557 22.26 -2.59 5.30
CA TYR A 557 23.46 -3.42 5.22
C TYR A 557 23.16 -4.81 5.74
N LEU A 558 23.39 -5.83 4.90
CA LEU A 558 23.25 -7.24 5.24
C LEU A 558 24.61 -7.88 5.41
N PHE A 559 24.98 -8.26 6.63
CA PHE A 559 26.25 -8.87 6.94
C PHE A 559 26.13 -10.39 7.02
N THR A 560 27.05 -11.12 6.38
CA THR A 560 27.05 -12.58 6.37
C THR A 560 28.03 -13.18 7.37
N ALA A 561 27.82 -14.44 7.73
CA ALA A 561 28.70 -15.20 8.59
C ALA A 561 30.15 -15.29 8.05
N LYS A 562 30.37 -15.13 6.75
CA LYS A 562 31.67 -15.11 6.10
C LYS A 562 32.39 -13.77 6.16
N GLY A 563 31.80 -12.75 6.76
CA GLY A 563 32.34 -11.40 6.83
C GLY A 563 32.19 -10.62 5.53
N GLU A 564 31.21 -10.98 4.71
CA GLU A 564 30.78 -10.27 3.50
C GLU A 564 29.60 -9.38 3.83
N CYS A 565 29.42 -8.31 3.07
CA CYS A 565 28.30 -7.37 3.19
C CYS A 565 27.70 -7.04 1.83
N ALA A 566 26.38 -6.87 1.79
CA ALA A 566 25.64 -6.31 0.68
C ALA A 566 24.75 -5.16 1.15
N THR A 567 24.44 -4.24 0.25
CA THR A 567 23.62 -3.07 0.53
C THR A 567 22.35 -3.08 -0.32
N ILE A 568 21.26 -2.60 0.27
CA ILE A 568 19.96 -2.42 -0.39
C ILE A 568 19.38 -1.08 0.10
N PRO A 569 18.85 -0.21 -0.76
CA PRO A 569 18.07 0.94 -0.30
C PRO A 569 16.82 0.48 0.44
N VAL A 570 16.56 1.04 1.63
CA VAL A 570 15.36 0.67 2.41
C VAL A 570 14.08 0.91 1.62
N GLN A 571 14.06 1.93 0.82
CA GLN A 571 12.93 2.26 -0.05
C GLN A 571 12.58 1.16 -1.08
N GLN A 572 13.54 0.35 -1.53
CA GLN A 572 13.32 -0.73 -2.50
C GLN A 572 12.74 -1.99 -1.85
N LEU A 573 12.69 -2.04 -0.52
CA LEU A 573 12.11 -3.18 0.19
C LEU A 573 10.59 -3.22 -0.04
N PRO A 574 10.02 -4.40 -0.31
CA PRO A 574 8.59 -4.56 -0.42
C PRO A 574 7.90 -4.17 0.88
N GLN A 575 6.82 -3.41 0.80
CA GLN A 575 5.97 -3.11 1.95
C GLN A 575 5.08 -4.32 2.25
N ALA A 576 5.01 -4.70 3.52
CA ALA A 576 4.16 -5.80 3.96
C ALA A 576 3.60 -5.53 5.36
N GLU A 577 2.33 -5.90 5.57
CA GLU A 577 1.70 -5.85 6.90
C GLU A 577 2.26 -6.94 7.81
N GLU A 578 2.51 -8.13 7.23
CA GLU A 578 3.10 -9.26 7.93
C GLU A 578 4.52 -9.53 7.40
N PRO A 579 5.48 -9.87 8.27
CA PRO A 579 6.85 -10.18 7.85
C PRO A 579 6.98 -11.27 6.78
N SER A 580 6.03 -12.20 6.73
CA SER A 580 5.97 -13.29 5.76
C SER A 580 5.64 -12.84 4.32
N GLY A 581 5.05 -11.65 4.15
CA GLY A 581 4.71 -11.05 2.85
C GLY A 581 5.91 -10.43 2.10
N GLY A 582 7.14 -10.56 2.63
CA GLY A 582 8.34 -10.01 2.02
C GLY A 582 8.83 -10.79 0.80
N THR A 583 9.96 -10.32 0.26
CA THR A 583 10.70 -10.97 -0.85
C THR A 583 11.98 -11.59 -0.32
N PRO A 584 12.45 -12.74 -0.85
CA PRO A 584 13.73 -13.32 -0.46
C PRO A 584 14.88 -12.30 -0.65
N PHE A 585 15.72 -12.14 0.37
CA PHE A 585 16.84 -11.18 0.32
C PHE A 585 17.79 -11.41 -0.86
N SER A 586 17.91 -12.66 -1.34
CA SER A 586 18.70 -13.00 -2.52
C SER A 586 18.12 -12.47 -3.85
N GLY A 587 16.86 -12.09 -3.88
CA GLY A 587 16.24 -11.40 -5.01
C GLY A 587 16.42 -9.88 -4.98
N LEU A 588 16.71 -9.32 -3.80
CA LEU A 588 16.88 -7.89 -3.57
C LEU A 588 18.34 -7.45 -3.41
N SER A 589 19.25 -8.39 -3.27
CA SER A 589 20.68 -8.14 -3.04
C SER A 589 21.55 -9.09 -3.85
N PRO A 590 22.84 -8.76 -4.07
CA PRO A 590 23.79 -9.66 -4.74
C PRO A 590 24.21 -10.88 -3.91
N LEU A 591 23.66 -11.09 -2.71
CA LEU A 591 23.92 -12.27 -1.88
C LEU A 591 23.21 -13.50 -2.45
N SER A 592 23.86 -14.65 -2.34
CA SER A 592 23.21 -15.92 -2.71
C SER A 592 22.15 -16.33 -1.69
N ALA A 593 21.15 -17.11 -2.09
CA ALA A 593 20.14 -17.66 -1.20
C ALA A 593 20.72 -18.57 -0.08
N GLN A 594 21.97 -19.04 -0.24
CA GLN A 594 22.70 -19.85 0.74
C GLN A 594 23.54 -19.00 1.72
N SER A 595 23.60 -17.68 1.52
CA SER A 595 24.31 -16.77 2.41
C SER A 595 23.59 -16.69 3.74
N GLU A 596 24.31 -16.91 4.83
CA GLU A 596 23.75 -16.78 6.18
C GLU A 596 23.95 -15.35 6.68
N VAL A 597 22.84 -14.57 6.74
CA VAL A 597 22.84 -13.21 7.30
C VAL A 597 22.90 -13.30 8.83
N VAL A 598 23.85 -12.58 9.43
CA VAL A 598 24.12 -12.59 10.88
C VAL A 598 23.89 -11.23 11.54
N ALA A 599 23.84 -10.15 10.78
CA ALA A 599 23.46 -8.83 11.26
C ALA A 599 22.81 -8.02 10.13
N VAL A 600 21.89 -7.14 10.52
CA VAL A 600 21.21 -6.20 9.65
C VAL A 600 21.28 -4.82 10.30
N LEU A 601 21.71 -3.81 9.53
CA LEU A 601 21.78 -2.42 9.98
C LEU A 601 21.13 -1.50 8.94
N SER A 602 20.38 -0.52 9.40
CA SER A 602 19.83 0.56 8.58
C SER A 602 20.56 1.85 8.94
N MET A 603 21.26 2.45 8.00
CA MET A 603 22.10 3.63 8.25
C MET A 603 21.85 4.69 7.17
N PRO A 604 21.92 6.00 7.52
CA PRO A 604 21.89 7.09 6.56
C PRO A 604 23.00 6.95 5.50
N MET A 605 22.81 7.55 4.34
CA MET A 605 23.89 7.67 3.37
C MET A 605 24.94 8.68 3.84
N GLY A 606 26.23 8.42 3.57
CA GLY A 606 27.29 9.38 3.82
C GLY A 606 27.65 9.60 5.30
N VAL A 607 27.46 8.59 6.15
CA VAL A 607 27.87 8.69 7.58
C VAL A 607 29.39 8.79 7.65
N GLU A 608 29.90 9.94 8.08
CA GLU A 608 31.34 10.22 8.20
C GLU A 608 31.90 9.95 9.61
N SER A 609 31.05 10.02 10.65
CA SER A 609 31.44 9.86 12.05
C SER A 609 31.10 8.48 12.62
N GLY A 610 31.85 8.03 13.63
CA GLY A 610 31.61 6.78 14.29
C GLY A 610 32.32 5.56 13.69
N TYR A 611 32.03 4.39 14.24
CA TYR A 611 32.68 3.13 13.90
C TYR A 611 31.65 2.02 13.79
N LEU A 612 32.00 1.01 13.02
CA LEU A 612 31.32 -0.29 12.98
C LEU A 612 32.14 -1.29 13.78
N PHE A 613 31.58 -1.79 14.86
CA PHE A 613 32.20 -2.81 15.70
C PHE A 613 31.70 -4.21 15.30
N MET A 614 32.62 -5.16 15.15
CA MET A 614 32.35 -6.52 14.71
C MET A 614 32.94 -7.53 15.68
N SER A 615 32.21 -8.63 15.92
CA SER A 615 32.71 -9.75 16.71
C SER A 615 32.39 -11.09 16.06
N THR A 616 33.37 -12.03 16.10
CA THR A 616 33.19 -13.40 15.62
C THR A 616 32.82 -14.35 16.77
N GLU A 617 32.33 -15.53 16.43
CA GLU A 617 32.02 -16.59 17.42
C GLU A 617 33.26 -17.09 18.15
N SER A 618 34.44 -17.05 17.52
CA SER A 618 35.74 -17.39 18.17
C SER A 618 36.29 -16.25 19.06
N GLY A 619 35.56 -15.13 19.15
CA GLY A 619 35.92 -14.00 20.01
C GLY A 619 37.00 -13.08 19.42
N GLN A 620 37.19 -13.08 18.10
CA GLN A 620 37.91 -12.02 17.39
C GLN A 620 37.01 -10.78 17.27
N VAL A 621 37.59 -9.59 17.43
CA VAL A 621 36.88 -8.30 17.30
C VAL A 621 37.62 -7.40 16.33
N LYS A 622 36.86 -6.55 15.65
CA LYS A 622 37.37 -5.60 14.69
C LYS A 622 36.55 -4.31 14.77
N ARG A 623 37.19 -3.18 14.49
CA ARG A 623 36.57 -1.88 14.36
C ARG A 623 36.93 -1.24 13.02
N VAL A 624 35.93 -0.75 12.29
CA VAL A 624 36.05 -0.06 11.00
C VAL A 624 35.44 1.32 11.14
N ARG A 625 36.02 2.35 10.53
CA ARG A 625 35.38 3.69 10.48
C ARG A 625 34.13 3.64 9.61
N MET A 626 33.09 4.35 9.95
CA MET A 626 31.90 4.46 9.13
C MET A 626 32.21 5.08 7.76
N SER A 627 33.12 6.07 7.72
CA SER A 627 33.58 6.69 6.45
C SER A 627 34.27 5.70 5.48
N ASP A 628 34.77 4.57 5.96
CA ASP A 628 35.39 3.53 5.14
C ASP A 628 34.36 2.53 4.56
N MET A 629 33.10 2.61 5.01
CA MET A 629 32.04 1.73 4.53
C MET A 629 31.55 2.18 3.15
N PRO A 630 31.47 1.29 2.17
CA PRO A 630 30.81 1.61 0.92
C PRO A 630 29.38 2.03 1.17
N GLY A 631 28.94 3.07 0.50
CA GLY A 631 27.54 3.46 0.44
C GLY A 631 26.72 2.40 -0.32
N MET A 632 25.92 2.82 -1.29
CA MET A 632 25.24 1.88 -2.19
C MET A 632 26.24 1.11 -3.05
N SER A 633 26.25 -0.20 -2.97
CA SER A 633 27.14 -1.07 -3.75
C SER A 633 26.36 -2.14 -4.49
N ALA A 634 26.58 -2.25 -5.78
CA ALA A 634 26.00 -3.30 -6.61
C ALA A 634 26.63 -4.68 -6.39
N ASN A 635 27.75 -4.74 -5.67
CA ASN A 635 28.51 -5.97 -5.44
C ASN A 635 28.65 -6.27 -3.95
N VAL A 636 28.80 -7.54 -3.66
CA VAL A 636 29.20 -7.99 -2.31
C VAL A 636 30.63 -7.54 -2.04
N PHE A 637 30.89 -6.99 -0.86
CA PHE A 637 32.23 -6.60 -0.43
C PHE A 637 32.58 -7.21 0.94
N THR A 638 33.87 -7.40 1.20
CA THR A 638 34.35 -8.01 2.44
C THR A 638 34.58 -6.94 3.51
N VAL A 639 33.90 -7.06 4.64
CA VAL A 639 34.04 -6.15 5.80
C VAL A 639 35.01 -6.70 6.85
N MET A 640 35.17 -8.01 6.89
CA MET A 640 36.12 -8.68 7.79
C MET A 640 36.60 -10.00 7.19
N ASN A 641 37.90 -10.23 7.19
CA ASN A 641 38.43 -11.52 6.82
C ASN A 641 38.26 -12.49 8.00
N VAL A 642 37.31 -13.42 7.88
CA VAL A 642 36.98 -14.43 8.90
C VAL A 642 37.72 -15.73 8.61
N GLY A 643 38.33 -16.32 9.63
CA GLY A 643 39.03 -17.60 9.52
C GLY A 643 38.13 -18.74 9.05
N LYS A 644 38.71 -19.80 8.44
CA LYS A 644 37.94 -20.93 7.87
C LYS A 644 37.01 -21.63 8.85
N ASP A 645 37.40 -21.66 10.13
CA ASP A 645 36.67 -22.35 11.21
C ASP A 645 35.97 -21.35 12.14
N ASP A 646 35.83 -20.10 11.73
CA ASP A 646 35.19 -19.03 12.49
C ASP A 646 34.02 -18.44 11.72
N ARG A 647 33.18 -17.64 12.39
CA ARG A 647 31.98 -17.00 11.85
C ARG A 647 31.82 -15.61 12.44
N LEU A 648 31.56 -14.64 11.60
CA LEU A 648 31.04 -13.33 12.07
C LEU A 648 29.69 -13.58 12.75
N GLY A 649 29.48 -12.99 13.93
CA GLY A 649 28.24 -13.17 14.70
C GLY A 649 27.50 -11.88 14.98
N TRP A 650 28.22 -10.80 15.23
CA TRP A 650 27.65 -9.52 15.66
C TRP A 650 28.30 -8.37 14.94
N VAL A 651 27.46 -7.42 14.53
CA VAL A 651 27.86 -6.14 13.93
C VAL A 651 26.94 -5.07 14.46
N PHE A 652 27.49 -3.97 14.99
CA PHE A 652 26.74 -2.85 15.52
C PHE A 652 27.54 -1.54 15.45
N PRO A 653 26.87 -0.40 15.30
CA PRO A 653 27.53 0.91 15.27
C PRO A 653 28.01 1.32 16.68
N THR A 654 29.11 2.10 16.76
CA THR A 654 29.65 2.69 17.99
C THR A 654 30.18 4.09 17.74
N ASP A 655 30.31 4.91 18.81
CA ASP A 655 30.77 6.30 18.72
C ASP A 655 32.31 6.48 18.86
N GLY A 656 33.04 5.39 19.15
CA GLY A 656 34.47 5.42 19.38
C GLY A 656 34.90 5.53 20.84
N LYS A 657 33.97 5.83 21.76
CA LYS A 657 34.22 6.05 23.19
C LYS A 657 33.51 5.04 24.10
N GLN A 658 32.70 4.17 23.54
CA GLN A 658 31.84 3.23 24.26
C GLN A 658 32.64 2.02 24.77
N ASP A 659 32.12 1.41 25.83
CA ASP A 659 32.54 0.08 26.27
C ASP A 659 31.72 -0.99 25.50
N VAL A 660 32.35 -2.13 25.23
CA VAL A 660 31.67 -3.29 24.63
C VAL A 660 31.78 -4.48 25.57
N ILE A 661 30.74 -5.33 25.55
CA ILE A 661 30.71 -6.56 26.33
C ILE A 661 30.56 -7.77 25.40
N LEU A 662 31.41 -8.81 25.61
CA LEU A 662 31.31 -10.10 24.94
C LEU A 662 30.95 -11.14 25.97
N THR A 663 29.97 -12.00 25.66
CA THR A 663 29.54 -13.11 26.53
C THR A 663 29.73 -14.44 25.83
N SER A 664 30.31 -15.44 26.51
CA SER A 664 30.52 -16.78 25.96
C SER A 664 29.41 -17.73 26.41
N ASN A 665 29.26 -18.84 25.65
CA ASN A 665 28.37 -19.95 26.00
C ASN A 665 28.73 -20.63 27.34
N GLN A 666 29.96 -20.42 27.83
CA GLN A 666 30.44 -20.92 29.14
C GLN A 666 30.15 -19.92 30.27
N ALA A 667 29.27 -18.98 30.05
CA ALA A 667 28.85 -17.97 31.03
C ALA A 667 30.03 -17.09 31.51
N GLN A 668 31.00 -16.80 30.67
CA GLN A 668 32.04 -15.78 30.90
C GLN A 668 31.70 -14.55 30.09
N ALA A 669 31.82 -13.37 30.69
CA ALA A 669 31.62 -12.08 30.03
C ALA A 669 32.83 -11.16 30.28
N ILE A 670 33.26 -10.44 29.26
CA ILE A 670 34.33 -9.45 29.33
C ILE A 670 33.81 -8.12 28.80
N ARG A 671 33.97 -7.05 29.63
CA ARG A 671 33.70 -5.66 29.25
C ARG A 671 35.04 -4.95 29.06
N PHE A 672 35.23 -4.25 27.93
CA PHE A 672 36.43 -3.47 27.62
C PHE A 672 36.08 -2.26 26.76
N LYS A 673 36.98 -1.29 26.71
CA LYS A 673 36.80 -0.09 25.87
C LYS A 673 36.97 -0.45 24.40
N GLU A 674 36.06 0.02 23.56
CA GLU A 674 36.23 -0.18 22.13
C GLU A 674 37.49 0.46 21.56
N SER A 675 37.98 1.55 22.19
CA SER A 675 39.25 2.20 21.84
C SER A 675 40.49 1.28 21.96
N ASP A 676 40.40 0.20 22.75
CA ASP A 676 41.45 -0.82 22.80
C ASP A 676 41.54 -1.65 21.50
N VAL A 677 40.56 -1.53 20.63
CA VAL A 677 40.53 -2.15 19.30
C VAL A 677 40.87 -1.10 18.26
N ARG A 678 42.08 -1.14 17.73
CA ARG A 678 42.50 -0.23 16.67
C ARG A 678 41.62 -0.40 15.44
N SER A 679 41.18 0.71 14.84
CA SER A 679 40.45 0.68 13.57
C SER A 679 41.35 0.20 12.42
N THR A 680 40.78 -0.61 11.55
CA THR A 680 41.47 -1.23 10.40
C THR A 680 40.58 -1.17 9.17
N GLY A 681 41.20 -1.12 7.98
CA GLY A 681 40.47 -1.12 6.71
C GLY A 681 39.67 -2.40 6.47
N LEU A 682 38.74 -2.34 5.50
CA LEU A 682 37.74 -3.37 5.25
C LEU A 682 38.32 -4.77 5.17
N PRO A 683 39.08 -5.28 4.32
CA PRO A 683 39.40 -6.73 4.27
C PRO A 683 40.32 -7.25 5.37
N ALA A 684 40.67 -6.45 6.40
CA ALA A 684 41.55 -6.89 7.48
C ALA A 684 40.85 -7.92 8.39
N GLY A 685 41.63 -8.79 9.03
CA GLY A 685 41.17 -9.70 10.07
C GLY A 685 40.97 -9.00 11.43
N GLY A 686 40.36 -9.72 12.39
CA GLY A 686 40.14 -9.24 13.74
C GLY A 686 41.35 -9.46 14.68
N VAL A 687 41.22 -8.93 15.89
CA VAL A 687 42.12 -9.13 17.03
C VAL A 687 41.34 -9.81 18.16
N ARG A 688 42.05 -10.50 19.09
CA ARG A 688 41.39 -11.20 20.19
C ARG A 688 40.66 -10.22 21.13
N GLY A 689 39.31 -10.38 21.24
CA GLY A 689 38.48 -9.66 22.20
C GLY A 689 38.31 -10.36 23.54
N ILE A 690 38.12 -11.70 23.53
CA ILE A 690 37.99 -12.54 24.71
C ILE A 690 38.85 -13.81 24.60
N LYS A 691 39.37 -14.31 25.72
CA LYS A 691 40.04 -15.59 25.79
C LYS A 691 39.03 -16.68 26.14
N LEU A 692 38.68 -17.52 25.20
CA LEU A 692 37.78 -18.65 25.39
C LEU A 692 38.48 -19.84 26.07
N GLY A 693 37.75 -20.55 26.94
CA GLY A 693 38.37 -21.57 27.84
C GLY A 693 38.72 -22.88 27.17
N ASN A 694 38.01 -23.29 26.10
CA ASN A 694 38.23 -24.56 25.40
C ASN A 694 37.74 -24.49 23.94
N GLN A 695 37.94 -25.54 23.15
CA GLN A 695 37.54 -25.59 21.74
C GLN A 695 36.03 -25.53 21.47
N ARG A 696 35.20 -25.80 22.47
CA ARG A 696 33.75 -25.71 22.37
C ARG A 696 33.20 -24.35 22.83
N ALA A 697 34.06 -23.54 23.40
CA ALA A 697 33.69 -22.21 23.86
C ALA A 697 33.54 -21.27 22.66
N ARG A 698 32.43 -20.55 22.61
CA ARG A 698 32.13 -19.55 21.60
C ARG A 698 31.45 -18.32 22.24
N VAL A 699 31.57 -17.20 21.58
CA VAL A 699 30.76 -16.00 21.92
C VAL A 699 29.31 -16.28 21.54
N VAL A 700 28.36 -15.87 22.38
CA VAL A 700 26.92 -16.00 22.18
C VAL A 700 26.20 -14.67 22.38
N GLY A 701 26.93 -13.60 22.61
CA GLY A 701 26.42 -12.23 22.69
C GLY A 701 27.54 -11.22 22.63
N ALA A 702 27.38 -10.19 21.84
CA ALA A 702 28.23 -9.01 21.77
C ALA A 702 27.34 -7.77 21.65
N SER A 703 27.55 -6.80 22.53
CA SER A 703 26.70 -5.58 22.62
C SER A 703 27.52 -4.41 23.16
N ILE A 704 26.98 -3.21 23.02
CA ILE A 704 27.46 -2.01 23.72
C ILE A 704 27.15 -2.18 25.22
N ALA A 705 28.06 -1.73 26.07
CA ALA A 705 27.93 -1.77 27.52
C ALA A 705 27.73 -0.34 28.02
N THR A 706 26.50 0.06 28.28
CA THR A 706 26.12 1.37 28.80
C THR A 706 25.87 1.28 30.30
N ASP A 707 26.43 2.20 31.06
CA ASP A 707 26.17 2.29 32.51
C ASP A 707 24.70 2.62 32.78
N GLY A 708 24.10 1.99 33.81
CA GLY A 708 22.66 2.07 34.09
C GLY A 708 21.78 1.09 33.31
N GLU A 709 22.33 0.31 32.38
CA GLU A 709 21.66 -0.77 31.71
C GLU A 709 21.92 -2.13 32.37
N TYR A 710 21.34 -3.17 31.80
CA TYR A 710 21.40 -4.54 32.30
C TYR A 710 21.94 -5.48 31.26
N VAL A 711 22.65 -6.52 31.70
CA VAL A 711 23.03 -7.67 30.88
C VAL A 711 21.98 -8.75 31.05
N TRP A 712 21.29 -9.08 30.00
CA TRP A 712 20.32 -10.16 29.94
C TRP A 712 20.99 -11.41 29.40
N THR A 713 20.82 -12.55 30.09
CA THR A 713 21.38 -13.85 29.68
C THR A 713 20.30 -14.91 29.74
N ILE A 714 20.29 -15.81 28.75
CA ILE A 714 19.37 -16.95 28.71
C ILE A 714 20.14 -18.24 28.39
N THR A 715 19.75 -19.32 29.07
CA THR A 715 20.32 -20.66 28.88
C THR A 715 19.60 -21.41 27.74
N ASP A 716 20.18 -22.50 27.30
CA ASP A 716 19.65 -23.34 26.24
C ASP A 716 18.30 -23.99 26.59
N ASP A 717 17.98 -24.16 27.86
CA ASP A 717 16.68 -24.65 28.34
C ASP A 717 15.68 -23.55 28.71
N GLY A 718 16.00 -22.26 28.47
CA GLY A 718 15.10 -21.14 28.60
C GLY A 718 15.05 -20.48 29.97
N ILE A 719 16.04 -20.72 30.82
CA ILE A 719 16.20 -20.02 32.11
C ILE A 719 16.95 -18.70 31.86
N ALA A 720 16.35 -17.57 32.25
CA ALA A 720 16.95 -16.26 32.04
C ALA A 720 17.10 -15.46 33.31
N LYS A 721 18.05 -14.55 33.31
CA LYS A 721 18.23 -13.51 34.35
C LYS A 721 18.78 -12.23 33.74
N ILE A 722 18.62 -11.11 34.47
CA ILE A 722 19.29 -9.85 34.20
C ILE A 722 20.23 -9.52 35.33
N SER A 723 21.36 -8.90 35.00
CA SER A 723 22.35 -8.43 35.98
C SER A 723 22.73 -6.99 35.67
N PRO A 724 22.83 -6.09 36.67
CA PRO A 724 23.22 -4.70 36.45
C PRO A 724 24.60 -4.60 35.77
N MET A 725 24.76 -3.64 34.85
CA MET A 725 26.02 -3.44 34.11
C MET A 725 27.18 -3.07 34.99
N GLU A 726 26.93 -2.40 36.11
CA GLU A 726 27.94 -2.00 37.09
C GLU A 726 28.65 -3.20 37.75
N GLU A 727 28.08 -4.40 37.69
CA GLU A 727 28.73 -5.62 38.16
C GLU A 727 29.80 -6.17 37.19
N TYR A 728 29.91 -5.59 36.00
CA TYR A 728 30.88 -5.98 34.98
C TYR A 728 32.02 -4.92 34.91
N PRO A 729 33.15 -5.14 35.58
CA PRO A 729 34.25 -4.18 35.56
C PRO A 729 34.87 -4.10 34.17
N THR A 730 35.21 -2.89 33.73
CA THR A 730 35.98 -2.70 32.48
C THR A 730 37.36 -3.28 32.62
N GLN A 731 37.78 -4.13 31.70
CA GLN A 731 39.07 -4.86 31.69
C GLN A 731 39.83 -4.60 30.38
N GLY A 732 41.11 -4.95 30.30
CA GLY A 732 41.79 -4.96 29.01
C GLY A 732 41.24 -6.10 28.12
N ARG A 733 41.11 -5.85 26.82
CA ARG A 733 40.65 -6.87 25.87
C ARG A 733 41.53 -8.15 25.84
N GLY A 734 40.95 -9.25 25.44
CA GLY A 734 41.65 -10.53 25.28
C GLY A 734 41.84 -11.30 26.59
N GLY A 735 41.28 -10.82 27.71
CA GLY A 735 41.18 -11.50 28.99
C GLY A 735 40.14 -12.62 29.03
N GLY A 736 40.06 -13.38 30.14
CA GLY A 736 39.07 -14.44 30.35
C GLY A 736 37.69 -13.92 30.83
N GLY A 737 37.60 -12.63 31.16
CA GLY A 737 36.33 -12.01 31.67
C GLY A 737 35.95 -12.48 33.07
N VAL A 738 34.74 -12.24 33.43
CA VAL A 738 34.09 -12.57 34.73
C VAL A 738 32.88 -13.49 34.48
N ILE A 739 32.52 -14.27 35.51
CA ILE A 739 31.36 -15.14 35.43
C ILE A 739 30.10 -14.29 35.36
N THR A 740 29.27 -14.43 34.29
CA THR A 740 27.99 -13.73 34.17
C THR A 740 26.84 -14.50 34.78
N MET A 741 26.91 -15.85 34.75
CA MET A 741 25.88 -16.73 35.31
C MET A 741 26.49 -18.02 35.81
N ARG A 742 26.07 -18.54 36.95
CA ARG A 742 26.32 -19.94 37.28
C ARG A 742 25.23 -20.77 36.65
N LEU A 743 25.60 -21.60 35.71
CA LEU A 743 24.65 -22.44 34.98
C LEU A 743 23.85 -23.32 35.95
N PRO A 744 22.52 -23.36 35.84
CA PRO A 744 21.67 -24.31 36.53
C PRO A 744 22.07 -25.76 36.14
N THR A 745 21.78 -26.71 37.00
CA THR A 745 22.12 -28.15 36.74
C THR A 745 21.38 -28.73 35.54
N THR A 746 20.29 -28.14 35.13
CA THR A 746 19.50 -28.52 33.96
C THR A 746 20.03 -27.96 32.65
N SER A 747 20.75 -26.83 32.70
CA SER A 747 21.24 -26.09 31.54
C SER A 747 22.64 -26.56 31.16
N GLN A 748 22.88 -26.64 29.84
CA GLN A 748 24.19 -27.04 29.32
C GLN A 748 25.11 -25.86 29.02
N GLU A 749 24.52 -24.77 28.51
CA GLU A 749 25.24 -23.56 28.10
C GLU A 749 24.34 -22.30 28.16
N VAL A 750 24.96 -21.14 28.12
CA VAL A 750 24.27 -19.87 27.78
C VAL A 750 24.01 -19.89 26.27
N ALA A 751 22.75 -19.74 25.88
CA ALA A 751 22.36 -19.76 24.47
C ALA A 751 22.49 -18.39 23.81
N ALA A 752 22.17 -17.31 24.54
CA ALA A 752 22.30 -15.94 24.06
C ALA A 752 22.46 -14.95 25.20
N ALA A 753 23.03 -13.79 24.89
CA ALA A 753 23.12 -12.64 25.80
C ALA A 753 23.01 -11.33 24.99
N THR A 754 22.35 -10.33 25.61
CA THR A 754 22.27 -8.97 25.05
C THR A 754 22.25 -7.95 26.21
N THR A 755 22.35 -6.67 25.90
CA THR A 755 22.26 -5.58 26.86
C THR A 755 21.03 -4.73 26.57
N GLY A 756 20.55 -3.97 27.56
CA GLY A 756 19.47 -3.02 27.35
C GLY A 756 18.85 -2.51 28.66
N ARG A 757 17.89 -1.62 28.50
CA ARG A 757 17.07 -1.09 29.60
C ARG A 757 15.97 -2.09 29.97
N LEU A 758 15.36 -1.94 31.15
CA LEU A 758 14.31 -2.85 31.63
C LEU A 758 13.09 -2.91 30.71
N ASP A 759 12.76 -1.82 30.02
CA ASP A 759 11.66 -1.73 29.06
C ASP A 759 11.96 -2.33 27.68
N ALA A 760 13.22 -2.75 27.44
CA ALA A 760 13.63 -3.32 26.16
C ALA A 760 12.81 -4.56 25.77
N ARG A 761 12.43 -4.61 24.50
CA ARG A 761 11.64 -5.69 23.90
C ARG A 761 12.56 -6.73 23.29
N LEU A 762 12.26 -7.99 23.49
CA LEU A 762 13.05 -9.13 23.01
C LEU A 762 12.13 -10.20 22.42
N ILE A 763 12.64 -10.93 21.42
CA ILE A 763 12.02 -12.14 20.91
C ILE A 763 13.04 -13.27 21.05
N ALA A 764 12.77 -14.27 21.88
CA ALA A 764 13.57 -15.48 21.91
C ALA A 764 13.03 -16.46 20.87
N LEU A 765 13.94 -17.02 20.06
CA LEU A 765 13.65 -18.00 19.03
C LEU A 765 14.16 -19.38 19.46
N SER A 766 13.31 -20.40 19.37
CA SER A 766 13.77 -21.78 19.54
C SER A 766 14.43 -22.31 18.26
N ASN A 767 15.18 -23.40 18.37
CA ASN A 767 15.76 -24.13 17.22
C ASN A 767 14.68 -24.71 16.27
N LYS A 768 13.41 -24.55 16.58
CA LYS A 768 12.25 -24.90 15.73
C LYS A 768 11.50 -23.65 15.25
N HIS A 769 12.17 -22.51 15.29
CA HIS A 769 11.66 -21.22 14.85
C HIS A 769 10.38 -20.75 15.57
N LYS A 770 10.16 -21.23 16.80
CA LYS A 770 9.04 -20.77 17.62
C LYS A 770 9.44 -19.46 18.32
N PRO A 771 8.73 -18.33 18.08
CA PRO A 771 9.02 -17.08 18.73
C PRO A 771 8.32 -16.97 20.08
N LEU A 772 8.99 -16.31 21.03
CA LEU A 772 8.40 -15.87 22.28
C LEU A 772 8.77 -14.42 22.52
N TYR A 773 7.79 -13.55 22.49
CA TYR A 773 7.94 -12.13 22.79
C TYR A 773 8.02 -11.91 24.29
N MET A 774 8.96 -11.05 24.73
CA MET A 774 9.14 -10.67 26.12
C MET A 774 9.68 -9.26 26.28
N ARG A 775 9.58 -8.72 27.51
CA ARG A 775 10.30 -7.52 27.94
C ARG A 775 11.32 -7.90 29.00
N MET A 776 12.44 -7.19 29.06
CA MET A 776 13.49 -7.48 30.05
C MET A 776 12.97 -7.39 31.49
N GLU A 777 12.06 -6.45 31.81
CA GLU A 777 11.48 -6.27 33.13
C GLU A 777 10.78 -7.52 33.71
N ARG A 778 10.38 -8.46 32.86
CA ARG A 778 9.79 -9.75 33.26
C ARG A 778 10.82 -10.79 33.69
N THR A 779 12.10 -10.47 33.54
CA THR A 779 13.21 -11.38 33.92
C THR A 779 13.77 -10.95 35.28
N PRO A 780 14.05 -11.89 36.21
CA PRO A 780 14.49 -11.50 37.56
C PRO A 780 15.87 -10.86 37.54
N ILE A 781 16.05 -9.81 38.37
CA ILE A 781 17.32 -9.12 38.61
C ILE A 781 18.14 -9.93 39.58
N ILE A 782 19.23 -10.53 39.15
CA ILE A 782 20.09 -11.39 39.95
C ILE A 782 21.55 -10.99 39.72
N LYS A 783 22.33 -10.87 40.83
CA LYS A 783 23.78 -10.57 40.73
C LYS A 783 24.50 -11.55 39.82
N ARG A 784 25.47 -11.05 39.01
CA ARG A 784 26.12 -11.81 37.91
C ARG A 784 26.66 -13.19 38.36
N GLY A 785 27.42 -13.27 39.41
CA GLY A 785 28.10 -14.50 39.88
C GLY A 785 27.22 -15.47 40.66
N ARG A 786 25.92 -15.21 40.84
CA ARG A 786 25.00 -16.09 41.55
C ARG A 786 24.28 -17.05 40.58
N ALA A 787 23.99 -18.25 41.11
CA ALA A 787 23.06 -19.18 40.48
C ALA A 787 21.64 -18.66 40.61
N GLY A 788 20.78 -18.97 39.67
CA GLY A 788 19.40 -18.56 39.66
C GLY A 788 19.00 -17.94 38.32
N GLY A 789 17.73 -17.84 38.13
CA GLY A 789 17.02 -17.37 36.95
C GLY A 789 15.62 -17.96 37.00
N GLU A 790 14.74 -17.45 36.17
CA GLU A 790 13.41 -18.01 36.02
C GLU A 790 13.26 -18.59 34.61
N SER A 791 12.46 -19.64 34.47
CA SER A 791 12.10 -20.16 33.16
C SER A 791 11.17 -19.16 32.48
N VAL A 792 11.74 -18.39 31.54
CA VAL A 792 10.99 -17.41 30.75
C VAL A 792 10.38 -18.05 29.48
N ILE A 793 10.86 -19.24 29.10
CA ILE A 793 10.40 -20.03 27.98
C ILE A 793 10.15 -21.46 28.40
N SER A 794 8.94 -21.98 28.17
CA SER A 794 8.63 -23.40 28.35
C SER A 794 8.97 -24.17 27.07
N MET A 795 9.99 -25.04 27.15
CA MET A 795 10.33 -25.98 26.08
C MET A 795 9.35 -27.14 26.09
N THR A 796 8.44 -27.17 25.12
CA THR A 796 7.33 -28.15 25.10
C THR A 796 7.64 -29.41 24.30
N ARG A 797 8.70 -29.38 23.47
CA ARG A 797 9.07 -30.50 22.59
C ARG A 797 10.42 -31.06 22.96
N LYS A 798 10.57 -32.37 22.77
CA LYS A 798 11.86 -33.06 22.98
C LYS A 798 12.93 -32.48 22.06
N ASN A 799 14.09 -32.10 22.61
CA ASN A 799 15.20 -31.41 21.92
C ASN A 799 14.90 -29.99 21.43
N GLU A 800 13.90 -29.35 21.96
CA GLU A 800 13.68 -27.90 21.72
C GLU A 800 14.61 -27.09 22.63
N ARG A 801 15.34 -26.11 22.07
CA ARG A 801 16.30 -25.27 22.80
C ARG A 801 16.21 -23.82 22.28
N VAL A 802 16.60 -22.86 23.10
CA VAL A 802 16.82 -21.49 22.65
C VAL A 802 17.96 -21.49 21.63
N ALA A 803 17.72 -20.87 20.49
CA ALA A 803 18.69 -20.79 19.38
C ALA A 803 19.20 -19.37 19.15
N ALA A 804 18.36 -18.36 19.34
CA ALA A 804 18.73 -16.97 19.13
C ALA A 804 17.83 -16.03 19.94
N VAL A 805 18.26 -14.79 20.08
CA VAL A 805 17.48 -13.69 20.61
C VAL A 805 17.51 -12.54 19.62
N VAL A 806 16.36 -11.98 19.35
CA VAL A 806 16.15 -10.83 18.48
C VAL A 806 15.84 -9.65 19.38
N ASP A 807 16.63 -8.63 19.30
CA ASP A 807 16.40 -7.32 19.91
C ASP A 807 15.76 -6.37 18.91
N TYR A 808 14.93 -5.45 19.39
CA TYR A 808 14.36 -4.37 18.60
C TYR A 808 15.39 -3.25 18.50
N ARG A 809 16.04 -3.12 17.35
CA ARG A 809 17.06 -2.09 17.11
C ARG A 809 16.39 -0.79 16.71
N SER A 810 16.60 0.25 17.53
CA SER A 810 16.16 1.62 17.25
C SER A 810 16.89 2.21 16.05
N LEU A 811 16.36 3.31 15.53
CA LEU A 811 16.98 4.10 14.47
C LEU A 811 18.42 4.45 14.85
N TYR A 812 19.33 4.32 13.89
CA TYR A 812 20.72 4.76 14.07
C TYR A 812 20.78 6.29 13.98
N GLU A 813 21.23 6.92 15.04
CA GLU A 813 21.57 8.35 15.08
C GLU A 813 23.10 8.45 15.00
N ALA A 814 23.60 9.15 13.98
CA ALA A 814 25.03 9.37 13.85
C ALA A 814 25.53 10.27 15.02
N PRO A 815 26.68 9.95 15.65
CA PRO A 815 27.24 10.83 16.66
C PRO A 815 27.55 12.20 16.04
N GLU A 816 27.27 13.29 16.79
CA GLU A 816 27.61 14.64 16.38
C GLU A 816 29.11 14.72 16.03
N ALA A 817 29.43 15.29 14.88
CA ALA A 817 30.82 15.53 14.50
C ALA A 817 31.46 16.48 15.53
N GLU A 818 32.58 16.06 16.13
CA GLU A 818 33.35 16.95 17.01
C GLU A 818 33.77 18.18 16.18
N GLU A 819 33.35 19.38 16.59
CA GLU A 819 33.95 20.61 16.06
C GLU A 819 35.47 20.53 16.31
N PRO A 820 36.30 20.82 15.32
CA PRO A 820 37.75 20.80 15.54
C PRO A 820 38.07 21.80 16.65
N GLU A 821 38.70 21.34 17.76
CA GLU A 821 39.23 22.22 18.79
C GLU A 821 40.00 23.35 18.09
N GLU A 822 39.48 24.58 18.18
CA GLU A 822 40.22 25.76 17.73
C GLU A 822 41.55 25.77 18.50
N ALA A 823 42.64 25.54 17.77
CA ALA A 823 43.98 25.67 18.33
C ALA A 823 44.11 27.09 18.87
N GLU A 824 44.23 27.22 20.18
CA GLU A 824 44.56 28.50 20.82
C GLU A 824 45.74 29.15 20.06
N PRO A 825 45.65 30.40 19.63
CA PRO A 825 46.78 31.08 19.00
C PRO A 825 47.89 31.17 20.01
N SER A 826 49.05 30.53 19.76
CA SER A 826 50.27 30.70 20.49
C SER A 826 50.66 32.18 20.49
N LEU A 827 50.54 32.82 21.64
CA LEU A 827 51.11 34.12 21.91
C LEU A 827 52.64 33.97 21.85
N GLU A 828 53.29 34.41 20.76
CA GLU A 828 54.63 34.96 20.73
C GLU A 828 54.57 36.40 20.31
#